data_f15d4ffa51b233df1ecc8a7e4c75b8cc
#
_entry.id   f15d4ffa51b233df1ecc8a7e4c75b8cc
#
_cell.length_a   1.000
_cell.length_b   1.000
_cell.length_c   1.000
_cell.angle_alpha   90.00
_cell.angle_beta   90.00
_cell.angle_gamma   90.00
#
_symmetry.space_group_name_H-M   'P 1'
#
loop_
_entity.id
_entity.type
_entity.pdbx_description
1 polymer ?
#
loop_
_entity_poly.entity_id
_entity_poly.type
_entity_poly.pdbx_seq_one_letter_code
_entity_poly.pdbx_strand_id
1 'polypeptide(L)'
;MPHASLKMIPGVDTQKTPALNEVALSQTNLIRFLPDRSGMGLPQKLGGWTKYYPNTISSAVRNLKSWQDLNGIDYLAAGAETNLTAIYSGIGNDITPLETTLNGAPAFSTTSGSLIITDTETGSNTNVYCYVYYVTPVSVGGTKLYGAYAVYNVISSNQFQIVAETAATYTNAQTATITNASPAVITVTVAPANGTVVKFSTTGTLPTGITAGTKYFVKNATATTFNIALTPTGASINTSSAGSGTHTATFPGQVAYFTTSIGLPTVSVLFPNHGLFVGSDLPVTVSTTVGGIPLYGVYKVNAVIDANNLTFVAQNSATSTASAFENNGNVNSIIYYAIVPQPAGSGYGVGGYGVGGYGTGSGITPTSGSPITATDWTLDNWGQILLACPTGGSIYFWEPDGIIQNAQIIDGCPLANTGMFVAMPQRQVVAYGSTETGVVDPLLVKWSDVEDYTTWTATVTNQAGSYRIPTGSRIVGGLQANQQGLLWTDLDLWAMQYIGPPYVYGFNKIKSNCGLIARGAAANAGDATYWMSQLQFFAISGAGVEALSCPVWDIIFQNLKSGNDENGKPYTDRIRCGTNAQFNEVTWFYPSASGTGENDSYVKYNTLIKQWDYGTLSRSAWIDQSVIGPPIGADPTSGYIYQHETSNDADGQAMLSSFQTGYFQVNEADNLVFLDQIWPDFKWGQYSQPKNATIQLTFYGTNYPGDTPVQFGPYNMTQATQFLTTRIRARLISMKVSSNDVGTFWRLGDLRYRFQPDGRF
;
A
#
# COMPACT_ATOMS: atom_id res chain seq x y z
N MET A 1 58.13 -10.13 19.16
CA MET A 1 57.01 -10.74 18.44
C MET A 1 56.62 -9.80 17.33
N PRO A 2 56.50 -10.25 16.10
CA PRO A 2 56.11 -9.39 15.00
C PRO A 2 54.66 -8.91 15.16
N HIS A 3 54.45 -7.69 14.75
CA HIS A 3 53.10 -7.06 14.62
C HIS A 3 52.76 -6.99 13.15
N ALA A 4 51.52 -7.26 12.80
CA ALA A 4 50.97 -7.09 11.47
C ALA A 4 49.68 -6.31 11.53
N SER A 5 49.29 -5.75 10.40
CA SER A 5 47.98 -5.08 10.24
C SER A 5 47.17 -5.79 9.17
N LEU A 6 45.89 -5.98 9.45
CA LEU A 6 44.95 -6.53 8.51
C LEU A 6 44.27 -5.35 7.78
N LYS A 7 44.62 -5.15 6.53
CA LYS A 7 43.92 -4.20 5.64
C LYS A 7 42.82 -4.95 4.93
N MET A 8 41.58 -4.60 5.23
CA MET A 8 40.43 -5.21 4.59
C MET A 8 40.21 -4.64 3.19
N ILE A 9 39.90 -5.52 2.26
CA ILE A 9 39.42 -5.14 0.93
C ILE A 9 37.91 -4.88 1.06
N PRO A 10 37.42 -3.66 0.71
CA PRO A 10 36.00 -3.35 0.78
C PRO A 10 35.20 -4.17 -0.22
N GLY A 11 33.94 -4.38 0.09
CA GLY A 11 33.02 -5.16 -0.74
C GLY A 11 32.94 -6.63 -0.31
N VAL A 12 31.82 -7.24 -0.69
CA VAL A 12 31.57 -8.66 -0.46
C VAL A 12 31.83 -9.42 -1.73
N ASP A 13 32.52 -10.55 -1.62
CA ASP A 13 32.71 -11.48 -2.73
C ASP A 13 32.38 -12.89 -2.23
N THR A 14 31.27 -13.45 -2.70
CA THR A 14 30.79 -14.79 -2.35
C THR A 14 31.05 -15.82 -3.44
N GLN A 15 31.49 -15.37 -4.62
CA GLN A 15 31.79 -16.26 -5.75
C GLN A 15 33.14 -16.95 -5.62
N LYS A 16 34.07 -16.36 -4.87
CA LYS A 16 35.35 -16.97 -4.57
C LYS A 16 35.23 -17.99 -3.43
N THR A 17 36.08 -18.99 -3.46
CA THR A 17 36.20 -19.90 -2.32
C THR A 17 36.73 -19.16 -1.09
N PRO A 18 36.38 -19.58 0.13
CA PRO A 18 36.78 -18.86 1.34
C PRO A 18 38.32 -18.64 1.46
N ALA A 19 39.13 -19.53 0.92
CA ALA A 19 40.57 -19.38 0.92
C ALA A 19 41.13 -18.45 -0.15
N LEU A 20 40.42 -18.27 -1.26
CA LEU A 20 40.75 -17.30 -2.32
C LEU A 20 40.24 -15.88 -2.01
N ASN A 21 39.31 -15.76 -1.06
CA ASN A 21 38.69 -14.53 -0.67
C ASN A 21 39.48 -13.83 0.46
N GLU A 22 40.81 -13.85 0.37
CA GLU A 22 41.69 -13.26 1.36
C GLU A 22 41.28 -11.82 1.67
N VAL A 23 40.96 -11.51 2.93
CA VAL A 23 40.71 -10.15 3.44
C VAL A 23 39.47 -9.44 2.88
N ALA A 24 38.83 -9.93 1.81
CA ALA A 24 37.52 -9.43 1.36
C ALA A 24 36.42 -9.92 2.29
N LEU A 25 35.26 -9.27 2.27
CA LEU A 25 34.17 -9.69 3.15
C LEU A 25 33.41 -10.87 2.54
N SER A 26 33.00 -11.80 3.39
CA SER A 26 32.17 -12.95 3.01
C SER A 26 30.70 -12.77 3.37
N GLN A 27 30.42 -11.98 4.41
CA GLN A 27 29.07 -11.70 4.88
C GLN A 27 28.97 -10.28 5.39
N THR A 28 27.81 -9.65 5.15
CA THR A 28 27.47 -8.31 5.68
C THR A 28 26.01 -8.25 6.12
N ASN A 29 25.73 -7.36 7.04
CA ASN A 29 24.39 -6.97 7.43
C ASN A 29 24.39 -5.56 8.01
N LEU A 30 23.56 -4.65 7.47
CA LEU A 30 23.37 -3.27 7.93
C LEU A 30 24.70 -2.50 8.12
N ILE A 31 25.56 -2.59 7.11
CA ILE A 31 26.80 -1.82 7.02
C ILE A 31 26.85 -1.02 5.71
N ARG A 32 27.85 -0.17 5.60
CA ARG A 32 28.26 0.52 4.36
C ARG A 32 29.76 0.64 4.27
N PHE A 33 30.26 0.94 3.07
CA PHE A 33 31.66 1.26 2.85
C PHE A 33 31.82 2.76 2.58
N LEU A 34 32.59 3.45 3.41
CA LEU A 34 32.94 4.85 3.17
C LEU A 34 34.29 4.96 2.47
N PRO A 35 34.36 5.72 1.36
CA PRO A 35 35.62 5.98 0.70
C PRO A 35 36.60 6.65 1.65
N ASP A 36 37.83 6.14 1.70
CA ASP A 36 38.96 6.81 2.35
C ASP A 36 39.77 7.60 1.33
N ARG A 37 40.87 8.24 1.77
CA ARG A 37 41.78 9.00 0.88
C ARG A 37 42.47 8.14 -0.19
N SER A 38 42.58 6.83 0.04
CA SER A 38 43.16 5.87 -0.91
C SER A 38 42.13 5.35 -1.93
N GLY A 39 40.88 5.77 -1.82
CA GLY A 39 39.77 5.25 -2.64
C GLY A 39 39.28 3.89 -2.19
N MET A 40 39.82 3.35 -1.07
CA MET A 40 39.30 2.13 -0.45
C MET A 40 38.15 2.47 0.48
N GLY A 41 37.25 1.53 0.67
CA GLY A 41 36.09 1.72 1.54
C GLY A 41 36.32 1.19 2.95
N LEU A 42 36.04 2.01 3.95
CA LEU A 42 36.05 1.58 5.36
C LEU A 42 34.67 1.05 5.77
N PRO A 43 34.57 -0.14 6.36
CA PRO A 43 33.29 -0.65 6.82
C PRO A 43 32.78 0.18 8.01
N GLN A 44 31.55 0.62 7.89
CA GLN A 44 30.84 1.40 8.90
C GLN A 44 29.44 0.84 9.11
N LYS A 45 28.93 0.91 10.33
CA LYS A 45 27.53 0.65 10.61
C LYS A 45 26.63 1.59 9.79
N LEU A 46 25.55 1.03 9.23
CA LEU A 46 24.53 1.81 8.53
C LEU A 46 23.86 2.79 9.49
N GLY A 47 23.44 3.95 9.02
CA GLY A 47 22.61 4.88 9.79
C GLY A 47 21.27 4.26 10.16
N GLY A 48 20.79 4.59 11.34
CA GLY A 48 19.49 4.14 11.82
C GLY A 48 18.34 4.96 11.24
N TRP A 49 17.15 4.70 11.75
CA TRP A 49 15.92 5.36 11.30
C TRP A 49 14.98 5.67 12.44
N THR A 50 14.13 6.65 12.22
CA THR A 50 13.04 7.07 13.11
C THR A 50 11.75 7.20 12.32
N LYS A 51 10.59 7.10 12.97
CA LYS A 51 9.31 7.32 12.30
C LYS A 51 9.24 8.72 11.72
N TYR A 52 8.96 8.82 10.43
CA TYR A 52 8.61 10.08 9.77
C TYR A 52 7.15 10.46 10.06
N TYR A 53 6.27 9.48 10.01
CA TYR A 53 4.85 9.62 10.29
C TYR A 53 4.47 8.75 11.49
N PRO A 54 3.81 9.31 12.52
CA PRO A 54 3.57 8.59 13.77
C PRO A 54 2.54 7.47 13.66
N ASN A 55 1.63 7.56 12.67
CA ASN A 55 0.59 6.56 12.45
C ASN A 55 1.00 5.57 11.36
N THR A 56 0.34 4.43 11.32
CA THR A 56 0.52 3.43 10.28
C THR A 56 -0.33 3.75 9.05
N ILE A 57 0.13 3.33 7.88
CA ILE A 57 -0.71 3.22 6.68
C ILE A 57 -1.37 1.84 6.71
N SER A 58 -2.63 1.77 6.33
CA SER A 58 -3.47 0.57 6.50
C SER A 58 -3.01 -0.65 5.71
N SER A 59 -2.19 -0.46 4.68
CA SER A 59 -1.67 -1.54 3.84
C SER A 59 -0.24 -1.23 3.38
N ALA A 60 0.42 -2.18 2.72
CA ALA A 60 1.78 -2.02 2.26
C ALA A 60 1.92 -0.86 1.26
N VAL A 61 2.75 0.12 1.59
CA VAL A 61 3.04 1.25 0.71
C VAL A 61 3.95 0.76 -0.42
N ARG A 62 3.52 0.95 -1.67
CA ARG A 62 4.24 0.49 -2.87
C ARG A 62 5.04 1.59 -3.56
N ASN A 63 4.66 2.84 -3.40
CA ASN A 63 5.43 3.96 -3.92
C ASN A 63 5.32 5.20 -3.02
N LEU A 64 6.35 6.02 -3.04
CA LEU A 64 6.45 7.28 -2.33
C LEU A 64 6.86 8.39 -3.30
N LYS A 65 6.30 9.59 -3.13
CA LYS A 65 6.70 10.78 -3.88
C LYS A 65 6.61 11.99 -2.95
N SER A 66 7.67 12.78 -2.90
CA SER A 66 7.69 14.04 -2.16
C SER A 66 7.77 15.23 -3.10
N TRP A 67 7.12 16.33 -2.71
CA TRP A 67 7.20 17.62 -3.40
C TRP A 67 6.84 18.76 -2.44
N GLN A 68 7.03 19.98 -2.89
CA GLN A 68 6.65 21.19 -2.17
C GLN A 68 5.67 22.00 -3.03
N ASP A 69 4.69 22.62 -2.41
CA ASP A 69 3.77 23.52 -3.10
C ASP A 69 4.33 24.95 -3.20
N LEU A 70 3.58 25.85 -3.84
CA LEU A 70 3.98 27.26 -4.00
C LEU A 70 3.96 28.05 -2.70
N ASN A 71 3.34 27.52 -1.63
CA ASN A 71 3.30 28.12 -0.30
C ASN A 71 4.45 27.63 0.60
N GLY A 72 5.30 26.74 0.08
CA GLY A 72 6.40 26.16 0.84
C GLY A 72 6.00 25.02 1.78
N ILE A 73 4.83 24.42 1.59
CA ILE A 73 4.39 23.25 2.35
C ILE A 73 4.94 21.99 1.69
N ASP A 74 5.55 21.14 2.50
CA ASP A 74 6.11 19.87 2.06
C ASP A 74 5.07 18.77 2.14
N TYR A 75 4.96 17.99 1.06
CA TYR A 75 4.04 16.85 0.92
C TYR A 75 4.79 15.55 0.69
N LEU A 76 4.25 14.47 1.22
CA LEU A 76 4.63 13.09 0.91
C LEU A 76 3.39 12.31 0.49
N ALA A 77 3.33 11.87 -0.75
CA ALA A 77 2.33 10.91 -1.20
C ALA A 77 2.82 9.49 -0.93
N ALA A 78 1.93 8.66 -0.40
CA ALA A 78 2.13 7.24 -0.18
C ALA A 78 1.04 6.46 -0.92
N GLY A 79 1.41 5.80 -2.02
CA GLY A 79 0.54 4.88 -2.74
C GLY A 79 0.62 3.49 -2.12
N ALA A 80 -0.42 3.09 -1.40
CA ALA A 80 -0.52 1.81 -0.73
C ALA A 80 -1.50 0.88 -1.46
N GLU A 81 -1.56 -0.39 -1.07
CA GLU A 81 -2.41 -1.38 -1.76
C GLU A 81 -3.89 -1.05 -1.70
N THR A 82 -4.36 -0.42 -0.64
CA THR A 82 -5.79 -0.13 -0.42
C THR A 82 -6.14 1.35 -0.52
N ASN A 83 -5.15 2.24 -0.51
CA ASN A 83 -5.39 3.68 -0.48
C ASN A 83 -4.21 4.50 -1.04
N LEU A 84 -4.51 5.75 -1.39
CA LEU A 84 -3.54 6.79 -1.69
C LEU A 84 -3.62 7.84 -0.58
N THR A 85 -2.51 8.07 0.12
CA THR A 85 -2.46 9.00 1.27
C THR A 85 -1.52 10.16 0.96
N ALA A 86 -1.95 11.39 1.21
CA ALA A 86 -1.09 12.57 1.23
C ALA A 86 -0.78 12.96 2.67
N ILE A 87 0.50 13.00 3.02
CA ILE A 87 0.99 13.37 4.35
C ILE A 87 1.61 14.75 4.24
N TYR A 88 1.11 15.71 5.04
CA TYR A 88 1.67 17.06 5.17
C TYR A 88 1.39 17.62 6.56
N SER A 89 2.25 18.46 7.08
CA SER A 89 2.13 19.03 8.43
C SER A 89 1.91 17.99 9.53
N GLY A 90 2.45 16.76 9.35
CA GLY A 90 2.30 15.64 10.30
C GLY A 90 0.94 14.93 10.25
N ILE A 91 0.06 15.27 9.33
CA ILE A 91 -1.28 14.68 9.16
C ILE A 91 -1.33 13.89 7.86
N GLY A 92 -1.83 12.66 7.93
CA GLY A 92 -2.11 11.81 6.76
C GLY A 92 -3.57 11.94 6.35
N ASN A 93 -3.80 12.29 5.10
CA ASN A 93 -5.12 12.47 4.50
C ASN A 93 -5.33 11.42 3.43
N ASP A 94 -6.44 10.69 3.51
CA ASP A 94 -6.83 9.74 2.46
C ASP A 94 -7.35 10.52 1.25
N ILE A 95 -6.62 10.42 0.15
CA ILE A 95 -6.95 11.05 -1.14
C ILE A 95 -7.25 10.01 -2.22
N THR A 96 -7.61 8.79 -1.83
CA THR A 96 -7.93 7.70 -2.77
C THR A 96 -8.95 8.16 -3.81
N PRO A 97 -8.70 7.92 -5.12
CA PRO A 97 -9.57 8.39 -6.18
C PRO A 97 -11.01 7.87 -6.07
N LEU A 98 -11.97 8.72 -6.37
CA LEU A 98 -13.40 8.44 -6.39
C LEU A 98 -13.97 8.77 -7.78
N GLU A 99 -14.91 7.97 -8.26
CA GLU A 99 -15.60 8.27 -9.51
C GLU A 99 -16.64 9.37 -9.31
N THR A 100 -17.48 9.21 -8.29
CA THR A 100 -18.52 10.19 -7.96
C THR A 100 -18.93 10.07 -6.50
N THR A 101 -19.32 11.16 -5.89
CA THR A 101 -19.96 11.20 -4.58
C THR A 101 -21.44 11.40 -4.77
N LEU A 102 -22.23 10.47 -4.28
CA LEU A 102 -23.68 10.49 -4.38
C LEU A 102 -24.26 10.89 -3.02
N ASN A 103 -25.01 12.01 -3.02
CA ASN A 103 -25.80 12.49 -1.89
C ASN A 103 -27.26 12.24 -2.22
N GLY A 104 -27.64 10.98 -2.34
CA GLY A 104 -28.95 10.63 -2.76
C GLY A 104 -29.71 9.83 -1.73
N ALA A 105 -30.92 9.44 -2.09
CA ALA A 105 -31.66 8.39 -1.45
C ALA A 105 -31.66 7.20 -2.42
N PRO A 106 -30.61 6.36 -2.40
CA PRO A 106 -30.55 5.19 -3.26
C PRO A 106 -31.81 4.33 -3.07
N ALA A 107 -32.36 3.84 -4.13
CA ALA A 107 -33.51 2.96 -4.09
C ALA A 107 -33.02 1.51 -4.09
N PHE A 108 -33.06 0.90 -2.92
CA PHE A 108 -32.65 -0.47 -2.76
C PHE A 108 -33.78 -1.45 -3.08
N SER A 109 -33.43 -2.56 -3.74
CA SER A 109 -34.31 -3.70 -3.87
C SER A 109 -33.58 -5.02 -3.59
N THR A 110 -34.24 -5.90 -2.87
CA THR A 110 -33.78 -7.28 -2.59
C THR A 110 -34.97 -8.19 -2.37
N THR A 111 -34.75 -9.49 -2.40
CA THR A 111 -35.74 -10.50 -2.12
C THR A 111 -35.33 -11.32 -0.90
N SER A 112 -36.32 -11.79 -0.13
CA SER A 112 -36.06 -12.64 1.03
C SER A 112 -35.20 -13.85 0.66
N GLY A 113 -34.17 -14.12 1.46
CA GLY A 113 -33.19 -15.19 1.23
C GLY A 113 -32.07 -14.85 0.28
N SER A 114 -32.09 -13.67 -0.37
CA SER A 114 -31.01 -13.23 -1.30
C SER A 114 -29.89 -12.49 -0.58
N LEU A 115 -28.65 -12.77 -1.00
CA LEU A 115 -27.48 -11.95 -0.66
C LEU A 115 -27.34 -10.75 -1.60
N ILE A 116 -28.02 -10.76 -2.75
CA ILE A 116 -27.90 -9.72 -3.76
C ILE A 116 -28.83 -8.56 -3.41
N ILE A 117 -28.25 -7.36 -3.37
CA ILE A 117 -28.97 -6.10 -3.24
C ILE A 117 -28.76 -5.31 -4.51
N THR A 118 -29.85 -4.88 -5.14
CA THR A 118 -29.82 -3.96 -6.27
C THR A 118 -29.94 -2.54 -5.72
N ASP A 119 -29.01 -1.69 -6.12
CA ASP A 119 -29.01 -0.28 -5.84
C ASP A 119 -29.34 0.47 -7.11
N THR A 120 -30.29 1.40 -7.02
CA THR A 120 -30.73 2.26 -8.12
C THR A 120 -30.45 3.71 -7.74
N GLU A 121 -29.44 4.29 -8.41
CA GLU A 121 -28.93 5.60 -8.07
C GLU A 121 -28.65 6.40 -9.35
N THR A 122 -29.39 7.48 -9.57
CA THR A 122 -29.30 8.30 -10.79
C THR A 122 -27.93 8.94 -10.89
N GLY A 123 -27.26 8.76 -12.02
CA GLY A 123 -25.94 9.35 -12.28
C GLY A 123 -24.77 8.55 -11.71
N SER A 124 -25.00 7.31 -11.25
CA SER A 124 -23.94 6.48 -10.68
C SER A 124 -22.86 6.07 -11.70
N ASN A 125 -23.23 5.92 -12.97
CA ASN A 125 -22.34 5.54 -14.08
C ASN A 125 -21.38 4.39 -13.74
N THR A 126 -21.87 3.42 -12.95
CA THR A 126 -21.05 2.32 -12.44
C THR A 126 -20.66 1.35 -13.55
N ASN A 127 -19.56 0.68 -13.35
CA ASN A 127 -19.11 -0.48 -14.12
C ASN A 127 -18.64 -1.59 -13.16
N VAL A 128 -18.32 -2.76 -13.70
CA VAL A 128 -17.88 -3.92 -12.91
C VAL A 128 -16.51 -3.75 -12.24
N TYR A 129 -15.84 -2.64 -12.48
CA TYR A 129 -14.56 -2.29 -11.87
C TYR A 129 -14.72 -1.21 -10.79
N CYS A 130 -15.96 -0.86 -10.45
CA CYS A 130 -16.26 0.12 -9.41
C CYS A 130 -16.48 -0.54 -8.06
N TYR A 131 -16.24 0.25 -7.02
CA TYR A 131 -16.74 0.03 -5.67
C TYR A 131 -17.81 1.05 -5.35
N VAL A 132 -18.77 0.61 -4.54
CA VAL A 132 -19.62 1.54 -3.80
C VAL A 132 -19.23 1.46 -2.32
N TYR A 133 -19.02 2.60 -1.71
CA TYR A 133 -18.80 2.75 -0.29
C TYR A 133 -20.03 3.41 0.34
N TYR A 134 -20.77 2.67 1.17
CA TYR A 134 -21.86 3.23 1.95
C TYR A 134 -21.29 3.89 3.19
N VAL A 135 -21.20 5.22 3.14
CA VAL A 135 -20.64 6.06 4.21
C VAL A 135 -21.56 6.03 5.43
N THR A 136 -22.88 6.08 5.20
CA THR A 136 -23.90 6.01 6.24
C THR A 136 -24.38 4.55 6.40
N PRO A 137 -24.31 3.95 7.61
CA PRO A 137 -24.86 2.62 7.83
C PRO A 137 -26.37 2.58 7.50
N VAL A 138 -26.77 1.61 6.73
CA VAL A 138 -28.18 1.45 6.29
C VAL A 138 -28.66 0.01 6.42
N SER A 139 -29.88 -0.19 6.90
CA SER A 139 -30.57 -1.49 6.94
C SER A 139 -31.44 -1.63 5.70
N VAL A 140 -31.23 -2.71 4.91
CA VAL A 140 -31.96 -3.00 3.67
C VAL A 140 -32.40 -4.45 3.69
N GLY A 141 -33.72 -4.69 3.58
CA GLY A 141 -34.25 -6.08 3.61
C GLY A 141 -33.94 -6.84 4.90
N GLY A 142 -33.57 -6.15 5.99
CA GLY A 142 -33.14 -6.75 7.25
C GLY A 142 -31.66 -7.12 7.31
N THR A 143 -30.84 -6.76 6.32
CA THR A 143 -29.37 -6.82 6.39
C THR A 143 -28.77 -5.41 6.49
N LYS A 144 -27.59 -5.29 7.09
CA LYS A 144 -26.89 -4.02 7.25
C LYS A 144 -25.86 -3.85 6.14
N LEU A 145 -25.84 -2.67 5.52
CA LEU A 145 -24.80 -2.22 4.59
C LEU A 145 -23.99 -1.10 5.25
N TYR A 146 -22.68 -1.22 5.25
CA TYR A 146 -21.75 -0.20 5.70
C TYR A 146 -20.36 -0.53 5.19
N GLY A 147 -19.64 0.45 4.64
CA GLY A 147 -18.30 0.24 4.08
C GLY A 147 -18.32 -0.05 2.59
N ALA A 148 -17.24 -0.67 2.09
CA ALA A 148 -16.99 -0.88 0.68
C ALA A 148 -17.56 -2.20 0.17
N TYR A 149 -18.24 -2.14 -0.97
CA TYR A 149 -18.75 -3.30 -1.70
C TYR A 149 -18.32 -3.24 -3.15
N ALA A 150 -17.82 -4.33 -3.68
CA ALA A 150 -17.55 -4.43 -5.11
C ALA A 150 -18.87 -4.45 -5.89
N VAL A 151 -18.92 -3.73 -7.01
CA VAL A 151 -20.05 -3.84 -7.93
C VAL A 151 -20.01 -5.22 -8.57
N TYR A 152 -21.00 -6.05 -8.23
CA TYR A 152 -21.10 -7.43 -8.69
C TYR A 152 -21.60 -7.53 -10.13
N ASN A 153 -22.62 -6.73 -10.46
CA ASN A 153 -23.27 -6.72 -11.76
C ASN A 153 -23.81 -5.32 -12.06
N VAL A 154 -23.74 -4.89 -13.30
CA VAL A 154 -24.29 -3.61 -13.78
C VAL A 154 -25.50 -3.91 -14.64
N ILE A 155 -26.69 -3.44 -14.20
CA ILE A 155 -27.96 -3.61 -14.93
C ILE A 155 -28.16 -2.46 -15.93
N SER A 156 -27.81 -1.24 -15.53
CA SER A 156 -27.84 -0.02 -16.36
C SER A 156 -26.88 1.02 -15.83
N SER A 157 -26.72 2.15 -16.50
CA SER A 157 -25.89 3.27 -16.03
C SER A 157 -26.28 3.82 -14.65
N ASN A 158 -27.50 3.55 -14.20
CA ASN A 158 -28.04 4.04 -12.92
C ASN A 158 -28.44 2.89 -11.98
N GLN A 159 -28.10 1.63 -12.32
CA GLN A 159 -28.55 0.48 -11.54
C GLN A 159 -27.49 -0.61 -11.54
N PHE A 160 -27.06 -1.02 -10.37
CA PHE A 160 -26.03 -2.01 -10.16
C PHE A 160 -26.40 -2.93 -8.97
N GLN A 161 -25.67 -4.03 -8.85
CA GLN A 161 -25.86 -5.02 -7.79
C GLN A 161 -24.59 -5.18 -6.98
N ILE A 162 -24.77 -5.40 -5.70
CA ILE A 162 -23.75 -5.75 -4.72
C ILE A 162 -24.14 -7.05 -4.00
N VAL A 163 -23.16 -7.68 -3.36
CA VAL A 163 -23.38 -8.85 -2.50
C VAL A 163 -23.25 -8.44 -1.04
N ALA A 164 -24.31 -8.57 -0.28
CA ALA A 164 -24.33 -8.27 1.15
C ALA A 164 -23.71 -9.40 1.98
N GLU A 165 -23.26 -9.10 3.20
CA GLU A 165 -22.67 -10.08 4.10
C GLU A 165 -23.68 -11.13 4.62
N THR A 166 -24.95 -10.73 4.75
CA THR A 166 -26.04 -11.59 5.23
C THR A 166 -27.21 -11.56 4.27
N ALA A 167 -27.94 -12.64 4.17
CA ALA A 167 -29.13 -12.73 3.33
C ALA A 167 -30.27 -11.84 3.86
N ALA A 168 -31.00 -11.21 2.93
CA ALA A 168 -32.18 -10.44 3.28
C ALA A 168 -33.23 -11.32 3.94
N THR A 169 -33.83 -10.83 5.00
CA THR A 169 -34.85 -11.53 5.75
C THR A 169 -36.29 -11.30 5.21
N TYR A 170 -36.47 -10.21 4.45
CA TYR A 170 -37.73 -9.89 3.78
C TYR A 170 -37.51 -9.17 2.45
N THR A 171 -38.49 -9.23 1.57
CA THR A 171 -38.49 -8.52 0.27
C THR A 171 -38.85 -7.05 0.47
N ASN A 172 -38.13 -6.12 -0.15
CA ASN A 172 -38.32 -4.67 0.03
C ASN A 172 -39.69 -4.15 -0.46
N ALA A 173 -40.27 -4.74 -1.49
CA ALA A 173 -41.59 -4.35 -1.99
C ALA A 173 -42.50 -5.57 -2.02
N GLN A 174 -43.59 -5.51 -1.27
CA GLN A 174 -44.52 -6.61 -1.13
C GLN A 174 -45.96 -6.13 -1.35
N THR A 175 -46.78 -6.97 -1.99
CA THR A 175 -48.22 -6.75 -2.01
C THR A 175 -48.77 -6.78 -0.59
N ALA A 176 -49.59 -5.82 -0.24
CA ALA A 176 -50.13 -5.67 1.10
C ALA A 176 -51.66 -5.65 1.07
N THR A 177 -52.28 -6.34 2.02
CA THR A 177 -53.68 -6.15 2.34
C THR A 177 -53.79 -5.34 3.63
N ILE A 178 -54.71 -4.39 3.66
CA ILE A 178 -54.90 -3.46 4.77
C ILE A 178 -56.35 -3.57 5.26
N THR A 179 -56.53 -3.86 6.54
CA THR A 179 -57.86 -4.00 7.10
C THR A 179 -58.50 -2.61 7.34
N ASN A 180 -59.81 -2.55 7.25
CA ASN A 180 -60.60 -1.43 7.79
C ASN A 180 -60.86 -1.71 9.29
N ALA A 181 -59.93 -1.21 10.12
CA ALA A 181 -59.91 -1.58 11.56
C ALA A 181 -59.23 -0.47 12.41
N SER A 182 -59.41 -0.58 13.73
CA SER A 182 -58.82 0.30 14.74
C SER A 182 -58.14 -0.59 15.83
N PRO A 183 -56.80 -0.77 15.76
CA PRO A 183 -55.87 -0.30 14.74
C PRO A 183 -55.95 -1.14 13.45
N ALA A 184 -55.50 -0.53 12.34
CA ALA A 184 -55.31 -1.20 11.07
C ALA A 184 -54.26 -2.31 11.16
N VAL A 185 -54.57 -3.45 10.54
CA VAL A 185 -53.65 -4.57 10.39
C VAL A 185 -53.22 -4.67 8.93
N ILE A 186 -51.92 -4.65 8.68
CA ILE A 186 -51.32 -4.82 7.37
C ILE A 186 -50.80 -6.25 7.27
N THR A 187 -51.16 -6.95 6.21
CA THR A 187 -50.67 -8.31 5.93
C THR A 187 -49.81 -8.30 4.68
N VAL A 188 -48.64 -8.91 4.78
CA VAL A 188 -47.64 -9.06 3.72
C VAL A 188 -47.12 -10.49 3.70
N THR A 189 -46.26 -10.85 2.78
CA THR A 189 -45.66 -12.19 2.69
C THR A 189 -44.73 -12.49 3.86
N VAL A 190 -43.84 -11.55 4.18
CA VAL A 190 -42.93 -11.60 5.33
C VAL A 190 -42.88 -10.21 5.95
N ALA A 191 -43.32 -10.10 7.20
CA ALA A 191 -43.30 -8.84 7.92
C ALA A 191 -41.88 -8.51 8.42
N PRO A 192 -41.39 -7.25 8.25
CA PRO A 192 -40.12 -6.81 8.80
C PRO A 192 -40.22 -6.63 10.34
N ALA A 193 -39.03 -6.42 10.96
CA ALA A 193 -38.94 -6.17 12.39
C ALA A 193 -39.66 -4.87 12.81
N ASN A 194 -40.05 -4.79 14.09
CA ASN A 194 -40.59 -3.55 14.68
C ASN A 194 -39.58 -2.41 14.52
N GLY A 195 -40.08 -1.22 14.20
CA GLY A 195 -39.29 -0.03 13.95
C GLY A 195 -38.81 0.13 12.51
N THR A 196 -39.02 -0.87 11.63
CA THR A 196 -38.71 -0.72 10.20
C THR A 196 -39.64 0.30 9.56
N VAL A 197 -39.08 1.16 8.70
CA VAL A 197 -39.83 2.19 7.94
C VAL A 197 -40.59 1.50 6.80
N VAL A 198 -41.85 1.86 6.63
CA VAL A 198 -42.66 1.44 5.50
C VAL A 198 -43.34 2.64 4.84
N LYS A 199 -43.48 2.58 3.52
CA LYS A 199 -44.26 3.50 2.69
C LYS A 199 -45.28 2.69 1.91
N PHE A 200 -46.45 3.30 1.60
CA PHE A 200 -47.50 2.65 0.83
C PHE A 200 -47.71 3.36 -0.51
N SER A 201 -47.99 2.52 -1.51
CA SER A 201 -48.51 2.94 -2.82
C SER A 201 -49.68 2.04 -3.20
N THR A 202 -50.49 2.47 -4.19
CA THR A 202 -51.62 1.69 -4.65
C THR A 202 -51.90 1.99 -6.11
N THR A 203 -52.50 1.06 -6.83
CA THR A 203 -53.04 1.27 -8.18
C THR A 203 -54.45 1.94 -8.15
N GLY A 204 -55.03 2.10 -6.99
CA GLY A 204 -56.33 2.73 -6.75
C GLY A 204 -56.26 3.80 -5.67
N THR A 205 -57.01 3.67 -4.59
CA THR A 205 -57.03 4.56 -3.43
C THR A 205 -56.56 3.84 -2.17
N LEU A 206 -55.69 4.48 -1.38
CA LEU A 206 -55.30 3.90 -0.07
C LEU A 206 -56.45 4.00 0.93
N PRO A 207 -56.51 3.13 1.95
CA PRO A 207 -57.43 3.24 3.05
C PRO A 207 -57.36 4.62 3.72
N THR A 208 -58.51 5.17 4.13
CA THR A 208 -58.57 6.43 4.88
C THR A 208 -57.79 6.31 6.18
N GLY A 209 -56.84 7.22 6.39
CA GLY A 209 -55.87 7.18 7.51
C GLY A 209 -54.43 6.89 7.05
N ILE A 210 -54.23 6.42 5.82
CA ILE A 210 -52.92 6.14 5.25
C ILE A 210 -52.69 7.05 4.01
N THR A 211 -51.57 7.71 3.99
CA THR A 211 -51.15 8.61 2.88
C THR A 211 -50.03 8.01 2.09
N ALA A 212 -50.11 8.07 0.76
CA ALA A 212 -49.06 7.54 -0.13
C ALA A 212 -47.74 8.26 0.09
N GLY A 213 -46.63 7.52 0.07
CA GLY A 213 -45.27 8.03 0.21
C GLY A 213 -44.88 8.47 1.64
N THR A 214 -45.82 8.59 2.56
CA THR A 214 -45.52 8.92 3.96
C THR A 214 -44.74 7.79 4.62
N LYS A 215 -43.74 8.12 5.43
CA LYS A 215 -42.96 7.19 6.23
C LYS A 215 -43.76 6.81 7.47
N TYR A 216 -44.06 5.50 7.64
CA TYR A 216 -44.62 4.92 8.83
C TYR A 216 -43.64 3.93 9.44
N PHE A 217 -43.75 3.66 10.74
CA PHE A 217 -42.96 2.66 11.44
C PHE A 217 -43.81 1.39 11.73
N VAL A 218 -43.22 0.25 11.45
CA VAL A 218 -43.78 -1.06 11.77
C VAL A 218 -43.87 -1.27 13.27
N LYS A 219 -45.02 -1.71 13.75
CA LYS A 219 -45.30 -2.07 15.16
C LYS A 219 -46.00 -3.40 15.25
N ASN A 220 -45.85 -4.05 16.39
CA ASN A 220 -46.57 -5.32 16.71
C ASN A 220 -46.41 -6.35 15.57
N ALA A 221 -45.21 -6.44 15.00
CA ALA A 221 -44.96 -7.36 13.89
C ALA A 221 -45.05 -8.81 14.33
N THR A 222 -45.71 -9.61 13.50
CA THR A 222 -45.74 -11.08 13.54
C THR A 222 -44.97 -11.61 12.33
N ALA A 223 -45.08 -12.87 11.97
CA ALA A 223 -44.42 -13.41 10.77
C ALA A 223 -44.91 -12.75 9.46
N THR A 224 -46.21 -12.39 9.40
CA THR A 224 -46.85 -11.88 8.17
C THR A 224 -47.69 -10.62 8.37
N THR A 225 -47.92 -10.18 9.60
CA THR A 225 -48.77 -9.03 9.89
C THR A 225 -48.08 -7.99 10.76
N PHE A 226 -48.47 -6.74 10.64
CA PHE A 226 -48.02 -5.65 11.49
C PHE A 226 -49.04 -4.50 11.56
N ASN A 227 -48.89 -3.64 12.56
CA ASN A 227 -49.53 -2.34 12.62
C ASN A 227 -48.51 -1.24 12.18
N ILE A 228 -48.99 -0.04 11.95
CA ILE A 228 -48.17 1.11 11.60
C ILE A 228 -48.41 2.31 12.50
N ALA A 229 -47.40 3.12 12.71
CA ALA A 229 -47.48 4.40 13.44
C ALA A 229 -46.63 5.47 12.76
N LEU A 230 -46.89 6.78 13.04
CA LEU A 230 -46.11 7.90 12.52
C LEU A 230 -44.73 8.04 13.21
N THR A 231 -44.60 7.55 14.42
CA THR A 231 -43.35 7.50 15.18
C THR A 231 -43.15 6.11 15.81
N PRO A 232 -41.93 5.72 16.12
CA PRO A 232 -41.66 4.36 16.68
C PRO A 232 -42.46 4.03 17.93
N THR A 233 -42.73 5.03 18.78
CA THR A 233 -43.50 4.88 20.04
C THR A 233 -44.94 5.36 19.92
N GLY A 234 -45.32 5.95 18.78
CA GLY A 234 -46.63 6.53 18.57
C GLY A 234 -47.79 5.52 18.58
N ALA A 235 -49.01 6.02 18.67
CA ALA A 235 -50.21 5.19 18.56
C ALA A 235 -50.35 4.55 17.17
N SER A 236 -50.83 3.34 17.11
CA SER A 236 -51.11 2.68 15.81
C SER A 236 -52.21 3.41 15.04
N ILE A 237 -52.02 3.46 13.73
CA ILE A 237 -52.95 4.15 12.81
C ILE A 237 -54.25 3.31 12.67
N ASN A 238 -55.38 4.03 12.68
CA ASN A 238 -56.67 3.48 12.42
C ASN A 238 -57.10 3.76 10.98
N THR A 239 -57.81 2.89 10.35
CA THR A 239 -58.39 3.04 9.03
C THR A 239 -59.93 3.02 9.09
N SER A 240 -60.59 3.81 8.28
CA SER A 240 -62.05 3.88 8.18
C SER A 240 -62.58 3.48 6.79
N SER A 241 -61.67 2.94 5.93
CA SER A 241 -62.02 2.33 4.65
C SER A 241 -61.00 1.26 4.29
N ALA A 242 -61.36 0.36 3.39
CA ALA A 242 -60.43 -0.67 2.90
C ALA A 242 -59.56 -0.18 1.73
N GLY A 243 -59.84 1.03 1.16
CA GLY A 243 -59.24 1.47 -0.08
C GLY A 243 -59.68 0.68 -1.30
N SER A 244 -58.99 0.83 -2.41
CA SER A 244 -59.24 0.11 -3.65
C SER A 244 -57.95 -0.14 -4.42
N GLY A 245 -57.99 -1.11 -5.33
CA GLY A 245 -56.81 -1.50 -6.13
C GLY A 245 -55.82 -2.36 -5.34
N THR A 246 -54.64 -2.58 -5.91
CA THR A 246 -53.57 -3.35 -5.29
C THR A 246 -52.68 -2.44 -4.48
N HIS A 247 -52.55 -2.67 -3.20
CA HIS A 247 -51.67 -1.94 -2.31
C HIS A 247 -50.26 -2.58 -2.28
N THR A 248 -49.25 -1.76 -2.28
CA THR A 248 -47.83 -2.19 -2.14
C THR A 248 -47.25 -1.53 -0.89
N ALA A 249 -46.68 -2.36 -0.01
CA ALA A 249 -45.85 -1.93 1.08
C ALA A 249 -44.40 -1.96 0.64
N THR A 250 -43.72 -0.81 0.66
CA THR A 250 -42.32 -0.66 0.31
C THR A 250 -41.51 -0.33 1.57
N PHE A 251 -40.49 -1.14 1.85
CA PHE A 251 -39.58 -0.98 2.96
C PHE A 251 -38.23 -0.40 2.42
N PRO A 252 -38.09 0.92 2.40
CA PRO A 252 -36.85 1.56 1.90
C PRO A 252 -35.68 1.26 2.82
N GLY A 253 -34.47 1.49 2.34
CA GLY A 253 -33.28 1.48 3.19
C GLY A 253 -33.46 2.43 4.39
N GLN A 254 -33.06 2.02 5.58
CA GLN A 254 -33.24 2.76 6.80
C GLN A 254 -31.91 3.03 7.50
N VAL A 255 -31.56 4.30 7.67
CA VAL A 255 -30.44 4.77 8.52
C VAL A 255 -30.84 4.84 9.98
N ALA A 256 -29.89 5.03 10.88
CA ALA A 256 -30.16 5.16 12.30
C ALA A 256 -31.16 6.29 12.62
N TYR A 257 -32.08 6.04 13.56
CA TYR A 257 -33.02 7.02 14.06
C TYR A 257 -32.72 7.31 15.54
N PHE A 258 -32.31 8.52 15.82
CA PHE A 258 -31.88 8.97 17.14
C PHE A 258 -33.04 9.60 17.91
N THR A 259 -33.09 9.33 19.21
CA THR A 259 -34.05 9.93 20.15
C THR A 259 -33.32 10.41 21.38
N THR A 260 -33.52 11.65 21.77
CA THR A 260 -32.96 12.27 22.96
C THR A 260 -34.06 12.58 23.98
N SER A 261 -33.69 12.64 25.26
CA SER A 261 -34.56 13.10 26.36
C SER A 261 -33.89 14.30 27.04
N ILE A 262 -34.66 15.36 27.26
CA ILE A 262 -34.16 16.59 27.87
C ILE A 262 -33.39 16.32 29.15
N GLY A 263 -32.22 16.93 29.30
CA GLY A 263 -31.36 16.80 30.47
C GLY A 263 -30.50 15.55 30.52
N LEU A 264 -30.62 14.60 29.58
CA LEU A 264 -29.85 13.36 29.55
C LEU A 264 -28.82 13.38 28.40
N PRO A 265 -27.59 12.84 28.62
CA PRO A 265 -26.61 12.64 27.59
C PRO A 265 -26.84 11.33 26.81
N THR A 266 -27.73 10.45 27.30
CA THR A 266 -28.02 9.17 26.67
C THR A 266 -28.90 9.36 25.44
N VAL A 267 -28.43 8.86 24.30
CA VAL A 267 -29.14 8.85 23.04
C VAL A 267 -29.63 7.42 22.76
N SER A 268 -30.94 7.28 22.56
CA SER A 268 -31.57 6.04 22.10
C SER A 268 -31.51 5.97 20.59
N VAL A 269 -31.14 4.80 20.07
CA VAL A 269 -30.99 4.55 18.63
C VAL A 269 -31.89 3.40 18.22
N LEU A 270 -32.75 3.65 17.24
CA LEU A 270 -33.48 2.64 16.52
C LEU A 270 -32.78 2.38 15.18
N PHE A 271 -32.21 1.19 15.04
CA PHE A 271 -31.54 0.72 13.82
C PHE A 271 -31.83 -0.77 13.63
N PRO A 272 -32.81 -1.15 12.79
CA PRO A 272 -33.26 -2.52 12.66
C PRO A 272 -32.16 -3.51 12.28
N ASN A 273 -32.04 -4.60 13.01
CA ASN A 273 -31.05 -5.66 12.83
C ASN A 273 -29.60 -5.12 12.86
N HIS A 274 -29.27 -4.24 13.82
CA HIS A 274 -27.98 -3.56 13.88
C HIS A 274 -26.78 -4.51 14.09
N GLY A 275 -26.94 -5.68 14.65
CA GLY A 275 -25.88 -6.66 14.87
C GLY A 275 -24.74 -6.18 15.78
N LEU A 276 -24.93 -5.08 16.53
CA LEU A 276 -23.96 -4.52 17.46
C LEU A 276 -24.12 -5.07 18.86
N PHE A 277 -23.05 -5.07 19.64
CA PHE A 277 -23.02 -5.47 21.05
C PHE A 277 -22.44 -4.32 21.90
N VAL A 278 -22.56 -4.42 23.22
CA VAL A 278 -22.03 -3.40 24.15
C VAL A 278 -20.54 -3.23 23.93
N GLY A 279 -20.10 -1.98 23.74
CA GLY A 279 -18.70 -1.62 23.41
C GLY A 279 -18.39 -1.60 21.90
N SER A 280 -19.30 -2.07 21.03
CA SER A 280 -19.15 -1.92 19.57
C SER A 280 -19.12 -0.43 19.18
N ASP A 281 -18.51 -0.14 18.05
CA ASP A 281 -18.49 1.18 17.44
C ASP A 281 -19.76 1.42 16.61
N LEU A 282 -20.48 2.51 16.89
CA LEU A 282 -21.54 3.04 16.06
C LEU A 282 -21.04 4.32 15.40
N PRO A 283 -20.71 4.31 14.12
CA PRO A 283 -20.32 5.51 13.40
C PRO A 283 -21.56 6.35 13.05
N VAL A 284 -21.52 7.63 13.38
CA VAL A 284 -22.43 8.68 12.88
C VAL A 284 -21.60 9.52 11.91
N THR A 285 -21.80 9.29 10.63
CA THR A 285 -20.91 9.77 9.57
C THR A 285 -21.35 11.10 8.95
N VAL A 286 -22.58 11.49 9.21
CA VAL A 286 -23.12 12.78 8.79
C VAL A 286 -23.60 13.56 10.03
N SER A 287 -23.10 14.79 10.17
CA SER A 287 -23.47 15.64 11.30
C SER A 287 -24.99 15.81 11.39
N THR A 288 -25.58 15.32 12.48
CA THR A 288 -27.01 15.31 12.72
C THR A 288 -27.30 15.88 14.10
N THR A 289 -28.06 16.97 14.17
CA THR A 289 -28.40 17.59 15.46
C THR A 289 -29.74 17.05 15.95
N VAL A 290 -29.78 16.49 17.16
CA VAL A 290 -30.98 15.95 17.78
C VAL A 290 -31.08 16.47 19.21
N GLY A 291 -32.21 17.12 19.54
CA GLY A 291 -32.43 17.68 20.88
C GLY A 291 -31.35 18.66 21.35
N GLY A 292 -30.72 19.36 20.42
CA GLY A 292 -29.61 20.28 20.70
C GLY A 292 -28.23 19.61 20.84
N ILE A 293 -28.14 18.30 20.68
CA ILE A 293 -26.86 17.57 20.65
C ILE A 293 -26.42 17.42 19.19
N PRO A 294 -25.26 17.94 18.77
CA PRO A 294 -24.65 17.63 17.48
C PRO A 294 -24.00 16.25 17.58
N LEU A 295 -24.52 15.29 16.82
CA LEU A 295 -24.01 13.94 16.73
C LEU A 295 -23.13 13.83 15.46
N TYR A 296 -21.84 13.49 15.66
CA TYR A 296 -20.86 13.22 14.62
C TYR A 296 -19.66 12.51 15.19
N GLY A 297 -19.18 11.48 14.53
CA GLY A 297 -18.03 10.68 14.97
C GLY A 297 -18.43 9.27 15.37
N VAL A 298 -17.55 8.58 16.08
CA VAL A 298 -17.75 7.19 16.52
C VAL A 298 -18.15 7.14 17.97
N TYR A 299 -19.29 6.49 18.25
CA TYR A 299 -19.83 6.33 19.58
C TYR A 299 -19.77 4.88 20.04
N LYS A 300 -19.35 4.62 21.26
CA LYS A 300 -19.40 3.27 21.84
C LYS A 300 -20.82 2.94 22.29
N VAL A 301 -21.32 1.77 21.86
CA VAL A 301 -22.60 1.25 22.31
C VAL A 301 -22.55 1.03 23.82
N ASN A 302 -23.42 1.74 24.55
CA ASN A 302 -23.51 1.67 26.01
C ASN A 302 -24.41 0.51 26.48
N ALA A 303 -25.55 0.32 25.82
CA ALA A 303 -26.45 -0.79 26.08
C ALA A 303 -27.15 -1.23 24.80
N VAL A 304 -27.39 -2.53 24.67
CA VAL A 304 -28.24 -3.14 23.64
C VAL A 304 -29.55 -3.53 24.31
N ILE A 305 -30.64 -2.94 23.84
CA ILE A 305 -31.99 -3.18 24.38
C ILE A 305 -32.58 -4.44 23.71
N ASP A 306 -32.49 -4.49 22.40
CA ASP A 306 -32.90 -5.64 21.57
C ASP A 306 -32.15 -5.58 20.20
N ALA A 307 -32.51 -6.45 19.26
CA ALA A 307 -31.88 -6.51 17.93
C ALA A 307 -32.03 -5.22 17.08
N ASN A 308 -32.96 -4.33 17.48
CA ASN A 308 -33.30 -3.12 16.74
C ASN A 308 -33.01 -1.84 17.50
N ASN A 309 -32.77 -1.92 18.81
CA ASN A 309 -32.66 -0.77 19.70
C ASN A 309 -31.42 -0.87 20.57
N LEU A 310 -30.66 0.22 20.62
CA LEU A 310 -29.47 0.36 21.45
C LEU A 310 -29.36 1.78 22.01
N THR A 311 -28.40 2.03 22.87
CA THR A 311 -28.07 3.37 23.39
C THR A 311 -26.59 3.63 23.35
N PHE A 312 -26.23 4.90 23.23
CA PHE A 312 -24.89 5.39 23.50
C PHE A 312 -24.94 6.68 24.37
N VAL A 313 -23.80 7.11 24.87
CA VAL A 313 -23.69 8.33 25.68
C VAL A 313 -22.98 9.41 24.85
N ALA A 314 -23.67 10.52 24.66
CA ALA A 314 -23.10 11.70 24.00
C ALA A 314 -22.29 12.54 24.99
N GLN A 315 -21.45 13.43 24.50
CA GLN A 315 -20.62 14.31 25.32
C GLN A 315 -21.44 15.34 26.12
N ASN A 316 -22.54 15.82 25.52
CA ASN A 316 -23.40 16.84 26.13
C ASN A 316 -24.80 16.27 26.40
N SER A 317 -25.49 16.86 27.40
CA SER A 317 -26.90 16.55 27.68
C SER A 317 -27.82 17.26 26.69
N ALA A 318 -28.92 16.59 26.36
CA ALA A 318 -29.92 17.15 25.45
C ALA A 318 -30.64 18.36 26.06
N THR A 319 -30.83 19.40 25.26
CA THR A 319 -31.57 20.60 25.66
C THR A 319 -33.08 20.47 25.40
N SER A 320 -33.50 19.46 24.62
CA SER A 320 -34.90 19.14 24.36
C SER A 320 -35.07 17.64 24.07
N THR A 321 -36.29 17.13 24.30
CA THR A 321 -36.68 15.80 23.80
C THR A 321 -37.04 15.90 22.33
N ALA A 322 -36.27 15.21 21.49
CA ALA A 322 -36.46 15.24 20.03
C ALA A 322 -36.02 13.92 19.39
N SER A 323 -36.41 13.73 18.16
CA SER A 323 -36.01 12.58 17.35
C SER A 323 -35.71 13.00 15.92
N ALA A 324 -34.69 12.38 15.32
CA ALA A 324 -34.35 12.59 13.91
C ALA A 324 -33.65 11.35 13.32
N PHE A 325 -33.80 11.16 12.01
CA PHE A 325 -32.94 10.24 11.26
C PHE A 325 -31.56 10.83 11.05
N GLU A 326 -30.52 10.01 11.08
CA GLU A 326 -29.21 10.37 10.57
C GLU A 326 -29.39 10.91 9.13
N ASN A 327 -28.69 11.99 8.79
CA ASN A 327 -28.73 12.59 7.46
C ASN A 327 -30.15 12.82 6.90
N ASN A 328 -31.13 13.16 7.74
CA ASN A 328 -32.54 13.30 7.35
C ASN A 328 -33.15 12.03 6.69
N GLY A 329 -32.54 10.87 6.93
CA GLY A 329 -32.96 9.59 6.34
C GLY A 329 -32.41 9.32 4.94
N ASN A 330 -31.39 10.05 4.51
CA ASN A 330 -30.67 9.79 3.28
C ASN A 330 -29.42 8.97 3.54
N VAL A 331 -29.07 8.13 2.58
CA VAL A 331 -27.82 7.34 2.59
C VAL A 331 -26.80 8.10 1.77
N ASN A 332 -25.57 8.28 2.31
CA ASN A 332 -24.45 8.76 1.53
C ASN A 332 -23.67 7.55 1.00
N SER A 333 -23.46 7.53 -0.30
CA SER A 333 -22.64 6.55 -0.99
C SER A 333 -21.57 7.28 -1.81
N ILE A 334 -20.43 6.62 -1.98
CA ILE A 334 -19.31 7.08 -2.78
C ILE A 334 -18.96 5.95 -3.74
N ILE A 335 -18.87 6.25 -5.03
CA ILE A 335 -18.47 5.29 -6.05
C ILE A 335 -17.06 5.64 -6.48
N TYR A 336 -16.17 4.66 -6.48
CA TYR A 336 -14.78 4.83 -6.90
C TYR A 336 -14.30 3.64 -7.73
N TYR A 337 -13.34 3.89 -8.61
CA TYR A 337 -12.74 2.84 -9.42
C TYR A 337 -11.98 1.85 -8.57
N ALA A 338 -12.06 0.59 -8.94
CA ALA A 338 -11.17 -0.43 -8.43
C ALA A 338 -9.72 -0.05 -8.78
N ILE A 339 -8.85 -0.06 -7.78
CA ILE A 339 -7.44 0.33 -7.90
C ILE A 339 -6.61 -0.78 -8.56
N VAL A 340 -7.18 -1.91 -8.89
CA VAL A 340 -6.50 -3.01 -9.58
C VAL A 340 -7.27 -3.46 -10.80
N PRO A 341 -6.55 -3.95 -11.82
CA PRO A 341 -7.20 -4.77 -12.82
C PRO A 341 -7.81 -6.00 -12.13
N GLN A 342 -9.13 -6.11 -12.21
CA GLN A 342 -9.80 -7.36 -11.90
C GLN A 342 -9.13 -8.46 -12.73
N PRO A 343 -8.91 -9.67 -12.19
CA PRO A 343 -8.53 -10.79 -13.05
C PRO A 343 -9.59 -10.87 -14.13
N ALA A 344 -9.20 -10.50 -15.34
CA ALA A 344 -10.09 -10.48 -16.48
C ALA A 344 -10.60 -11.90 -16.68
N GLY A 345 -11.85 -12.09 -16.44
CA GLY A 345 -12.45 -13.01 -17.20
C GLY A 345 -12.97 -14.32 -16.89
N SER A 346 -13.90 -14.53 -17.65
CA SER A 346 -14.44 -15.78 -18.16
C SER A 346 -13.41 -16.45 -19.09
N GLY A 347 -12.64 -17.41 -18.60
CA GLY A 347 -11.72 -18.19 -19.40
C GLY A 347 -11.20 -19.45 -18.71
N TYR A 348 -10.75 -20.42 -19.48
CA TYR A 348 -10.06 -21.62 -18.99
C TYR A 348 -8.87 -21.21 -18.11
N GLY A 349 -8.91 -21.52 -16.82
CA GLY A 349 -7.83 -21.28 -15.87
C GLY A 349 -8.07 -20.17 -14.83
N VAL A 350 -9.25 -19.55 -14.81
CA VAL A 350 -9.64 -18.61 -13.75
C VAL A 350 -10.58 -19.33 -12.77
N GLY A 351 -10.10 -19.53 -11.53
CA GLY A 351 -10.83 -20.23 -10.47
C GLY A 351 -10.38 -21.68 -10.24
N GLY A 352 -10.74 -22.27 -9.11
CA GLY A 352 -10.42 -23.66 -8.78
C GLY A 352 -11.05 -24.64 -9.77
N TYR A 353 -10.34 -25.71 -10.08
CA TYR A 353 -10.82 -26.81 -10.94
C TYR A 353 -12.14 -27.39 -10.38
N GLY A 354 -13.23 -27.29 -11.15
CA GLY A 354 -14.53 -27.84 -10.76
C GLY A 354 -15.53 -26.88 -10.20
N VAL A 355 -15.23 -25.59 -10.11
CA VAL A 355 -16.18 -24.54 -9.66
C VAL A 355 -16.75 -23.81 -10.90
N GLY A 356 -18.01 -24.03 -11.21
CA GLY A 356 -18.72 -23.42 -12.33
C GLY A 356 -19.00 -24.41 -13.49
N GLY A 357 -20.08 -24.19 -14.23
CA GLY A 357 -20.42 -24.99 -15.41
C GLY A 357 -19.48 -24.71 -16.59
N TYR A 358 -19.28 -25.69 -17.46
CA TYR A 358 -18.53 -25.56 -18.72
C TYR A 358 -19.07 -24.38 -19.55
N GLY A 359 -18.24 -23.37 -19.79
CA GLY A 359 -18.58 -22.23 -20.66
C GLY A 359 -19.29 -21.05 -19.97
N THR A 360 -19.62 -21.14 -18.71
CA THR A 360 -19.98 -19.97 -17.88
C THR A 360 -18.78 -19.64 -17.01
N GLY A 361 -18.20 -18.47 -17.19
CA GLY A 361 -17.21 -17.98 -16.25
C GLY A 361 -17.77 -18.14 -14.83
N SER A 362 -17.02 -18.79 -13.93
CA SER A 362 -17.41 -18.77 -12.54
C SER A 362 -17.41 -17.30 -12.13
N GLY A 363 -18.60 -16.77 -11.86
CA GLY A 363 -18.70 -15.52 -11.15
C GLY A 363 -17.87 -15.71 -9.88
N ILE A 364 -16.76 -15.02 -9.80
CA ILE A 364 -16.06 -14.87 -8.52
C ILE A 364 -17.11 -14.19 -7.65
N THR A 365 -17.72 -14.93 -6.74
CA THR A 365 -18.54 -14.34 -5.70
C THR A 365 -17.55 -13.48 -4.91
N PRO A 366 -17.63 -12.15 -4.94
CA PRO A 366 -16.74 -11.34 -4.15
C PRO A 366 -16.96 -11.81 -2.70
N THR A 367 -15.91 -12.25 -2.04
CA THR A 367 -15.96 -12.43 -0.60
C THR A 367 -16.31 -11.08 -0.04
N SER A 368 -17.43 -11.02 0.66
CA SER A 368 -18.06 -9.84 1.22
C SER A 368 -17.06 -8.78 1.66
N GLY A 369 -17.14 -7.58 1.08
CA GLY A 369 -16.61 -6.35 1.64
C GLY A 369 -15.10 -6.17 1.67
N SER A 370 -14.28 -7.04 1.08
CA SER A 370 -12.83 -6.83 1.01
C SER A 370 -12.50 -5.88 -0.14
N PRO A 371 -11.84 -4.74 0.13
CA PRO A 371 -11.39 -3.86 -0.94
C PRO A 371 -10.44 -4.59 -1.87
N ILE A 372 -10.54 -4.36 -3.17
CA ILE A 372 -9.56 -4.82 -4.15
C ILE A 372 -8.25 -4.11 -3.84
N THR A 373 -7.15 -4.86 -3.81
CA THR A 373 -5.83 -4.32 -3.50
C THR A 373 -5.12 -3.87 -4.77
N ALA A 374 -4.57 -2.66 -4.75
CA ALA A 374 -3.67 -2.19 -5.80
C ALA A 374 -2.37 -3.00 -5.74
N THR A 375 -1.87 -3.42 -6.89
CA THR A 375 -0.59 -4.14 -6.91
C THR A 375 0.58 -3.17 -6.78
N ASP A 376 0.44 -1.97 -7.33
CA ASP A 376 1.49 -0.95 -7.32
C ASP A 376 0.98 0.41 -7.83
N TRP A 377 1.76 1.48 -7.61
CA TRP A 377 1.51 2.84 -8.06
C TRP A 377 2.72 3.40 -8.82
N THR A 378 2.47 4.28 -9.78
CA THR A 378 3.45 5.27 -10.22
C THR A 378 2.96 6.65 -9.79
N LEU A 379 3.85 7.40 -9.15
CA LEU A 379 3.59 8.74 -8.63
C LEU A 379 4.59 9.71 -9.23
N ASP A 380 4.11 10.84 -9.69
CA ASP A 380 4.95 11.95 -10.13
C ASP A 380 4.27 13.28 -9.82
N ASN A 381 4.96 14.40 -10.00
CA ASN A 381 4.39 15.70 -9.75
C ASN A 381 4.36 16.58 -11.00
N TRP A 382 3.31 17.37 -11.11
CA TRP A 382 3.12 18.41 -12.13
C TRP A 382 3.15 19.78 -11.46
N GLY A 383 4.35 20.27 -11.15
CA GLY A 383 4.48 21.42 -10.26
C GLY A 383 3.99 21.06 -8.85
N GLN A 384 2.96 21.75 -8.37
CA GLN A 384 2.36 21.45 -7.06
C GLN A 384 1.34 20.30 -7.08
N ILE A 385 0.87 19.90 -8.27
CA ILE A 385 -0.14 18.85 -8.44
C ILE A 385 0.55 17.47 -8.37
N LEU A 386 -0.03 16.55 -7.60
CA LEU A 386 0.33 15.14 -7.63
C LEU A 386 -0.36 14.44 -8.80
N LEU A 387 0.39 13.69 -9.57
CA LEU A 387 -0.13 12.72 -10.53
C LEU A 387 0.05 11.31 -9.99
N ALA A 388 -0.98 10.49 -10.07
CA ALA A 388 -0.99 9.13 -9.53
C ALA A 388 -1.63 8.15 -10.52
N CYS A 389 -0.96 7.05 -10.80
CA CYS A 389 -1.49 6.00 -11.66
C CYS A 389 -1.33 4.64 -10.96
N PRO A 390 -2.43 4.00 -10.52
CA PRO A 390 -2.40 2.62 -10.08
C PRO A 390 -2.17 1.71 -11.28
N THR A 391 -1.47 0.60 -11.09
CA THR A 391 -1.21 -0.36 -12.17
C THR A 391 -2.50 -0.91 -12.75
N GLY A 392 -2.69 -0.74 -14.05
CA GLY A 392 -3.88 -1.16 -14.78
C GLY A 392 -5.06 -0.19 -14.65
N GLY A 393 -4.88 0.97 -14.01
CA GLY A 393 -5.89 2.00 -13.85
C GLY A 393 -5.62 3.25 -14.67
N SER A 394 -6.53 4.21 -14.52
CA SER A 394 -6.44 5.56 -15.10
C SER A 394 -5.40 6.42 -14.39
N ILE A 395 -5.14 7.59 -14.94
CA ILE A 395 -4.26 8.58 -14.30
C ILE A 395 -5.15 9.56 -13.54
N TYR A 396 -4.78 9.81 -12.30
CA TYR A 396 -5.48 10.72 -11.40
C TYR A 396 -4.58 11.91 -11.05
N PHE A 397 -5.20 13.04 -10.77
CA PHE A 397 -4.51 14.22 -10.25
C PHE A 397 -5.09 14.62 -8.88
N TRP A 398 -4.25 15.20 -8.06
CA TRP A 398 -4.64 15.79 -6.79
C TRP A 398 -3.92 17.13 -6.60
N GLU A 399 -4.69 18.18 -6.32
CA GLU A 399 -4.18 19.52 -6.09
C GLU A 399 -4.32 19.90 -4.61
N PRO A 400 -3.26 20.37 -3.94
CA PRO A 400 -3.33 20.86 -2.57
C PRO A 400 -3.90 22.28 -2.53
N ASP A 401 -5.22 22.42 -2.56
CA ASP A 401 -5.94 23.71 -2.63
C ASP A 401 -6.47 24.18 -1.26
N GLY A 402 -6.08 23.53 -0.18
CA GLY A 402 -6.54 23.82 1.20
C GLY A 402 -7.87 23.15 1.55
N ILE A 403 -8.56 22.55 0.61
CA ILE A 403 -9.72 21.67 0.81
C ILE A 403 -9.25 20.26 0.48
N ILE A 404 -9.32 19.34 1.47
CA ILE A 404 -8.96 17.95 1.24
C ILE A 404 -10.03 17.32 0.35
N GLN A 405 -9.69 17.13 -0.93
CA GLN A 405 -10.51 16.42 -1.90
C GLN A 405 -9.78 15.13 -2.30
N ASN A 406 -10.56 14.12 -2.70
CA ASN A 406 -9.98 12.91 -3.28
C ASN A 406 -9.35 13.21 -4.64
N ALA A 407 -8.33 12.46 -5.00
CA ALA A 407 -7.72 12.57 -6.32
C ALA A 407 -8.77 12.27 -7.41
N GLN A 408 -8.77 13.06 -8.47
CA GLN A 408 -9.74 13.01 -9.55
C GLN A 408 -9.10 12.43 -10.82
N ILE A 409 -9.91 11.76 -11.63
CA ILE A 409 -9.46 11.26 -12.92
C ILE A 409 -9.13 12.42 -13.88
N ILE A 410 -8.06 12.28 -14.63
CA ILE A 410 -7.74 13.22 -15.71
C ILE A 410 -8.64 12.92 -16.89
N ASP A 411 -9.43 13.90 -17.33
CA ASP A 411 -10.30 13.78 -18.49
C ASP A 411 -9.49 13.42 -19.74
N GLY A 412 -10.02 12.49 -20.55
CA GLY A 412 -9.39 12.07 -21.79
C GLY A 412 -8.14 11.21 -21.67
N CYS A 413 -7.63 10.96 -20.46
CA CYS A 413 -6.48 10.11 -20.26
C CYS A 413 -6.80 8.64 -20.62
N PRO A 414 -5.79 7.82 -20.95
CA PRO A 414 -6.00 6.38 -21.18
C PRO A 414 -6.55 5.69 -19.94
N LEU A 415 -7.57 4.85 -20.10
CA LEU A 415 -8.33 4.27 -18.99
C LEU A 415 -7.59 3.16 -18.23
N ALA A 416 -6.58 2.53 -18.86
CA ALA A 416 -5.77 1.52 -18.20
C ALA A 416 -4.30 1.68 -18.64
N ASN A 417 -3.40 1.71 -17.67
CA ASN A 417 -1.98 1.93 -17.89
C ASN A 417 -1.15 1.04 -16.95
N THR A 418 0.00 0.57 -17.40
CA THR A 418 0.98 -0.08 -16.51
C THR A 418 1.60 0.94 -15.56
N GLY A 419 1.81 2.17 -16.04
CA GLY A 419 2.30 3.28 -15.22
C GLY A 419 2.47 4.54 -16.05
N MET A 420 2.99 5.58 -15.40
CA MET A 420 3.24 6.90 -16.01
C MET A 420 4.51 7.55 -15.42
N PHE A 421 5.02 8.55 -16.11
CA PHE A 421 5.99 9.54 -15.61
C PHE A 421 5.82 10.87 -16.34
N VAL A 422 6.38 11.94 -15.80
CA VAL A 422 6.39 13.26 -16.44
C VAL A 422 7.68 13.43 -17.21
N ALA A 423 7.56 13.63 -18.52
CA ALA A 423 8.70 13.87 -19.42
C ALA A 423 9.14 15.35 -19.38
N MET A 424 10.41 15.56 -19.10
CA MET A 424 11.02 16.88 -19.03
C MET A 424 12.05 17.09 -20.16
N PRO A 425 12.30 18.30 -20.65
CA PRO A 425 11.78 19.61 -20.19
C PRO A 425 10.41 20.01 -20.76
N GLN A 426 9.82 19.24 -21.67
CA GLN A 426 8.57 19.60 -22.37
C GLN A 426 7.34 19.57 -21.44
N ARG A 427 7.48 18.95 -20.28
CA ARG A 427 6.42 18.75 -19.29
C ARG A 427 5.16 18.14 -19.92
N GLN A 428 5.29 16.86 -20.32
CA GLN A 428 4.22 16.02 -20.86
C GLN A 428 4.06 14.79 -19.98
N VAL A 429 2.84 14.33 -19.76
CA VAL A 429 2.58 13.08 -19.06
C VAL A 429 2.71 11.93 -20.04
N VAL A 430 3.58 10.98 -19.74
CA VAL A 430 3.81 9.78 -20.54
C VAL A 430 3.22 8.58 -19.83
N ALA A 431 2.24 7.93 -20.45
CA ALA A 431 1.64 6.67 -20.02
C ALA A 431 2.19 5.52 -20.83
N TYR A 432 2.48 4.39 -20.21
CA TYR A 432 3.01 3.21 -20.88
C TYR A 432 2.25 1.94 -20.51
N GLY A 433 2.26 0.94 -21.42
CA GLY A 433 1.38 -0.24 -21.35
C GLY A 433 -0.08 0.20 -21.32
N SER A 434 -0.48 1.02 -22.27
CA SER A 434 -1.62 1.90 -22.22
C SER A 434 -2.81 1.40 -23.06
N THR A 435 -3.93 2.11 -22.97
CA THR A 435 -5.15 1.78 -23.71
C THR A 435 -5.30 2.68 -24.92
N GLU A 436 -5.62 2.09 -26.08
CA GLU A 436 -6.07 2.83 -27.26
C GLU A 436 -7.38 2.25 -27.77
N THR A 437 -8.34 3.13 -28.06
CA THR A 437 -9.70 2.74 -28.52
C THR A 437 -10.40 1.69 -27.63
N GLY A 438 -10.15 1.77 -26.30
CA GLY A 438 -10.75 0.84 -25.33
C GLY A 438 -10.04 -0.52 -25.18
N VAL A 439 -8.97 -0.75 -25.94
CA VAL A 439 -8.19 -2.01 -25.87
C VAL A 439 -6.82 -1.72 -25.25
N VAL A 440 -6.42 -2.54 -24.28
CA VAL A 440 -5.09 -2.44 -23.64
C VAL A 440 -4.04 -3.04 -24.56
N ASP A 441 -3.03 -2.24 -24.94
CA ASP A 441 -1.81 -2.72 -25.61
C ASP A 441 -0.62 -2.60 -24.65
N PRO A 442 -0.05 -3.71 -24.17
CA PRO A 442 1.05 -3.69 -23.22
C PRO A 442 2.36 -3.07 -23.75
N LEU A 443 2.47 -2.80 -25.03
CA LEU A 443 3.63 -2.17 -25.68
C LEU A 443 3.35 -0.73 -26.14
N LEU A 444 2.17 -0.19 -25.88
CA LEU A 444 1.79 1.15 -26.27
C LEU A 444 2.32 2.19 -25.28
N VAL A 445 2.90 3.24 -25.80
CA VAL A 445 3.26 4.47 -25.09
C VAL A 445 2.36 5.59 -25.60
N LYS A 446 1.72 6.33 -24.69
CA LYS A 446 0.93 7.53 -25.04
C LYS A 446 1.45 8.72 -24.24
N TRP A 447 1.34 9.90 -24.81
CA TRP A 447 1.73 11.13 -24.11
C TRP A 447 0.71 12.26 -24.33
N SER A 448 0.58 13.11 -23.32
CA SER A 448 -0.28 14.28 -23.34
C SER A 448 0.31 15.40 -24.21
N ASP A 449 -0.43 16.48 -24.42
CA ASP A 449 0.12 17.68 -25.05
C ASP A 449 1.17 18.36 -24.14
N VAL A 450 1.98 19.23 -24.73
CA VAL A 450 3.01 20.02 -24.03
C VAL A 450 2.34 20.99 -23.06
N GLU A 451 2.84 21.03 -21.81
CA GLU A 451 2.30 21.89 -20.74
C GLU A 451 0.81 21.65 -20.43
N ASP A 452 0.23 20.53 -20.91
CA ASP A 452 -1.17 20.16 -20.69
C ASP A 452 -1.31 18.67 -20.42
N TYR A 453 -1.71 18.30 -19.22
CA TYR A 453 -1.92 16.90 -18.82
C TYR A 453 -3.32 16.38 -19.13
N THR A 454 -4.23 17.25 -19.65
CA THR A 454 -5.63 16.89 -19.94
C THR A 454 -5.87 16.51 -21.40
N THR A 455 -5.03 16.98 -22.32
CA THR A 455 -5.18 16.72 -23.77
C THR A 455 -4.38 15.51 -24.21
N TRP A 456 -5.06 14.41 -24.57
CA TRP A 456 -4.48 13.11 -24.94
C TRP A 456 -4.78 12.68 -26.37
N THR A 457 -5.68 13.33 -27.05
CA THR A 457 -6.05 13.02 -28.44
C THR A 457 -5.13 13.79 -29.40
N ALA A 458 -4.38 13.05 -30.21
CA ALA A 458 -3.49 13.64 -31.21
C ALA A 458 -4.29 14.41 -32.28
N THR A 459 -3.88 15.64 -32.56
CA THR A 459 -4.43 16.49 -33.61
C THR A 459 -3.27 17.17 -34.37
N VAL A 460 -3.60 17.81 -35.50
CA VAL A 460 -2.57 18.55 -36.28
C VAL A 460 -2.07 19.81 -35.57
N THR A 461 -2.72 20.23 -34.51
CA THR A 461 -2.43 21.48 -33.78
C THR A 461 -1.80 21.27 -32.42
N ASN A 462 -1.74 20.03 -31.89
CA ASN A 462 -1.15 19.69 -30.60
C ASN A 462 0.02 18.71 -30.76
N GLN A 463 0.68 18.40 -29.66
CA GLN A 463 1.80 17.48 -29.59
C GLN A 463 1.47 16.18 -28.84
N ALA A 464 0.21 15.93 -28.52
CA ALA A 464 -0.21 14.65 -28.00
C ALA A 464 0.01 13.53 -29.05
N GLY A 465 0.30 12.29 -28.59
CA GLY A 465 0.53 11.22 -29.53
C GLY A 465 0.68 9.86 -28.87
N SER A 466 1.00 8.87 -29.69
CA SER A 466 1.25 7.50 -29.25
C SER A 466 2.33 6.84 -30.10
N TYR A 467 2.99 5.83 -29.54
CA TYR A 467 3.94 4.98 -30.23
C TYR A 467 3.92 3.57 -29.65
N ARG A 468 3.87 2.58 -30.52
CA ARG A 468 3.94 1.18 -30.11
C ARG A 468 5.37 0.66 -30.23
N ILE A 469 5.96 0.22 -29.09
CA ILE A 469 7.29 -0.40 -29.07
C ILE A 469 7.22 -1.74 -29.82
N PRO A 470 8.13 -1.98 -30.79
CA PRO A 470 8.04 -3.15 -31.66
C PRO A 470 8.62 -4.44 -31.09
N THR A 471 9.29 -4.41 -29.94
CA THR A 471 9.97 -5.56 -29.33
C THR A 471 9.62 -5.72 -27.85
N GLY A 472 9.65 -6.98 -27.37
CA GLY A 472 9.20 -7.36 -26.06
C GLY A 472 7.75 -7.83 -26.05
N SER A 473 7.27 -8.28 -24.90
CA SER A 473 5.88 -8.68 -24.69
C SER A 473 5.08 -7.63 -23.93
N ARG A 474 5.72 -6.87 -23.07
CA ARG A 474 5.13 -5.77 -22.30
C ARG A 474 6.18 -4.72 -21.90
N ILE A 475 5.75 -3.50 -21.69
CA ILE A 475 6.56 -2.48 -21.00
C ILE A 475 6.41 -2.73 -19.50
N VAL A 476 7.53 -2.95 -18.82
CA VAL A 476 7.58 -3.23 -17.37
C VAL A 476 7.65 -1.95 -16.59
N GLY A 477 8.46 -0.98 -17.02
CA GLY A 477 8.65 0.28 -16.32
C GLY A 477 9.14 1.40 -17.22
N GLY A 478 8.97 2.62 -16.74
CA GLY A 478 9.48 3.84 -17.39
C GLY A 478 9.80 4.89 -16.37
N LEU A 479 10.81 5.69 -16.64
CA LEU A 479 11.20 6.85 -15.81
C LEU A 479 11.86 7.94 -16.66
N GLN A 480 11.81 9.15 -16.15
CA GLN A 480 12.58 10.29 -16.70
C GLN A 480 14.02 10.19 -16.22
N ALA A 481 14.95 10.05 -17.16
CA ALA A 481 16.37 10.23 -16.95
C ALA A 481 16.84 11.59 -17.48
N ASN A 482 18.15 11.85 -17.45
CA ASN A 482 18.70 13.11 -17.96
C ASN A 482 18.29 13.32 -19.43
N GLN A 483 17.41 14.28 -19.69
CA GLN A 483 16.92 14.74 -21.01
C GLN A 483 16.25 13.68 -21.88
N GLN A 484 15.93 12.52 -21.37
CA GLN A 484 15.22 11.45 -22.10
C GLN A 484 14.35 10.60 -21.18
N GLY A 485 13.25 10.10 -21.70
CA GLY A 485 12.52 9.02 -21.07
C GLY A 485 13.21 7.68 -21.33
N LEU A 486 13.32 6.85 -20.30
CA LEU A 486 13.76 5.46 -20.41
C LEU A 486 12.56 4.55 -20.22
N LEU A 487 12.39 3.60 -21.13
CA LEU A 487 11.30 2.63 -21.13
C LEU A 487 11.90 1.23 -21.24
N TRP A 488 11.61 0.39 -20.26
CA TRP A 488 12.04 -1.00 -20.26
C TRP A 488 10.89 -1.91 -20.63
N THR A 489 11.13 -2.76 -21.60
CA THR A 489 10.31 -3.95 -21.78
C THR A 489 10.82 -5.08 -20.90
N ASP A 490 10.18 -6.22 -20.96
CA ASP A 490 10.67 -7.47 -20.35
C ASP A 490 12.00 -7.94 -20.95
N LEU A 491 12.40 -7.45 -22.12
CA LEU A 491 13.62 -7.84 -22.84
C LEU A 491 14.62 -6.69 -23.05
N ASP A 492 14.16 -5.51 -23.41
CA ASP A 492 14.98 -4.46 -24.01
C ASP A 492 14.85 -3.14 -23.26
N LEU A 493 15.86 -2.27 -23.43
CA LEU A 493 15.82 -0.86 -23.02
C LEU A 493 15.64 0.05 -24.24
N TRP A 494 14.69 0.95 -24.15
CA TRP A 494 14.37 1.98 -25.13
C TRP A 494 14.55 3.38 -24.57
N ALA A 495 15.07 4.29 -25.40
CA ALA A 495 15.07 5.72 -25.13
C ALA A 495 13.94 6.40 -25.90
N MET A 496 13.26 7.31 -25.22
CA MET A 496 12.27 8.23 -25.75
C MET A 496 12.87 9.63 -25.68
N GLN A 497 13.16 10.22 -26.83
CA GLN A 497 13.80 11.54 -26.94
C GLN A 497 12.90 12.52 -27.65
N TYR A 498 12.77 13.73 -27.14
CA TYR A 498 12.04 14.78 -27.81
C TYR A 498 12.79 15.25 -29.07
N ILE A 499 12.12 15.18 -30.21
CA ILE A 499 12.67 15.57 -31.53
C ILE A 499 11.88 16.70 -32.18
N GLY A 500 10.77 17.10 -31.56
CA GLY A 500 9.88 18.17 -32.06
C GLY A 500 8.89 17.73 -33.12
N PRO A 501 7.93 18.61 -33.47
CA PRO A 501 6.94 18.33 -34.48
C PRO A 501 7.56 18.02 -35.86
N PRO A 502 6.94 17.15 -36.70
CA PRO A 502 5.62 16.54 -36.48
C PRO A 502 5.62 15.24 -35.65
N TYR A 503 6.78 14.68 -35.36
CA TYR A 503 6.85 13.36 -34.70
C TYR A 503 6.85 13.42 -33.17
N VAL A 504 7.18 14.59 -32.59
CA VAL A 504 7.26 14.90 -31.15
C VAL A 504 8.34 14.09 -30.44
N TYR A 505 8.24 12.75 -30.43
CA TYR A 505 9.24 11.87 -29.83
C TYR A 505 9.82 10.87 -30.81
N GLY A 506 11.12 10.66 -30.72
CA GLY A 506 11.84 9.56 -31.35
C GLY A 506 12.11 8.45 -30.35
N PHE A 507 11.88 7.19 -30.79
CA PHE A 507 12.11 6.01 -29.99
C PHE A 507 13.27 5.19 -30.53
N ASN A 508 14.29 4.98 -29.73
CA ASN A 508 15.49 4.25 -30.10
C ASN A 508 15.76 3.11 -29.12
N LYS A 509 15.95 1.90 -29.66
CA LYS A 509 16.40 0.77 -28.83
C LYS A 509 17.86 0.95 -28.47
N ILE A 510 18.15 1.02 -27.18
CA ILE A 510 19.51 1.22 -26.66
C ILE A 510 20.24 -0.13 -26.53
N LYS A 511 19.62 -1.12 -25.92
CA LYS A 511 20.22 -2.42 -25.68
C LYS A 511 19.16 -3.51 -25.57
N SER A 512 19.52 -4.72 -26.02
CA SER A 512 18.72 -5.93 -25.87
C SER A 512 19.23 -6.79 -24.69
N ASN A 513 18.37 -7.69 -24.19
CA ASN A 513 18.65 -8.60 -23.08
C ASN A 513 19.05 -7.88 -21.78
N CYS A 514 18.44 -6.75 -21.54
CA CYS A 514 18.64 -5.94 -20.33
C CYS A 514 17.31 -5.41 -19.76
N GLY A 515 16.21 -6.13 -20.00
CA GLY A 515 14.87 -5.79 -19.53
C GLY A 515 14.83 -5.61 -18.01
N LEU A 516 13.75 -5.04 -17.53
CA LEU A 516 13.55 -4.74 -16.12
C LEU A 516 12.84 -5.92 -15.42
N ILE A 517 13.28 -6.28 -14.22
CA ILE A 517 12.66 -7.36 -13.45
C ILE A 517 11.32 -6.93 -12.85
N ALA A 518 11.24 -5.70 -12.34
CA ALA A 518 10.05 -5.11 -11.73
C ALA A 518 9.98 -3.61 -12.00
N ARG A 519 8.80 -3.04 -12.04
CA ARG A 519 8.56 -1.62 -12.34
C ARG A 519 9.36 -0.67 -11.47
N GLY A 520 9.47 -0.96 -10.18
CA GLY A 520 10.22 -0.16 -9.22
C GLY A 520 11.70 -0.54 -9.08
N ALA A 521 12.24 -1.42 -9.94
CA ALA A 521 13.61 -1.92 -9.82
C ALA A 521 14.67 -1.04 -10.50
N ALA A 522 14.33 0.16 -10.93
CA ALA A 522 15.23 1.15 -11.52
C ALA A 522 15.22 2.48 -10.74
N ALA A 523 16.36 3.15 -10.66
CA ALA A 523 16.48 4.47 -10.06
C ALA A 523 17.64 5.28 -10.68
N ASN A 524 17.50 6.60 -10.66
CA ASN A 524 18.55 7.52 -11.05
C ASN A 524 19.48 7.79 -9.86
N ALA A 525 20.78 7.71 -10.08
CA ALA A 525 21.80 8.10 -9.12
C ALA A 525 22.86 8.99 -9.82
N GLY A 526 22.80 10.27 -9.58
CA GLY A 526 23.63 11.25 -10.30
C GLY A 526 23.36 11.26 -11.80
N ASP A 527 24.39 11.07 -12.59
CA ASP A 527 24.30 11.10 -14.06
C ASP A 527 24.00 9.73 -14.70
N ALA A 528 23.76 8.72 -13.88
CA ALA A 528 23.49 7.35 -14.35
C ALA A 528 22.18 6.81 -13.80
N THR A 529 21.55 5.93 -14.57
CA THR A 529 20.38 5.15 -14.14
C THR A 529 20.80 3.70 -13.93
N TYR A 530 20.44 3.15 -12.79
CA TYR A 530 20.74 1.78 -12.38
C TYR A 530 19.49 0.94 -12.32
N TRP A 531 19.57 -0.32 -12.73
CA TRP A 531 18.42 -1.24 -12.63
C TRP A 531 18.80 -2.71 -12.46
N MET A 532 17.87 -3.45 -11.95
CA MET A 532 17.95 -4.90 -11.81
C MET A 532 17.16 -5.58 -12.94
N SER A 533 17.80 -6.42 -13.70
CA SER A 533 17.19 -7.32 -14.69
C SER A 533 16.96 -8.69 -14.06
N GLN A 534 16.48 -9.66 -14.86
CA GLN A 534 16.16 -11.01 -14.39
C GLN A 534 17.37 -11.75 -13.78
N LEU A 535 18.56 -11.51 -14.29
CA LEU A 535 19.77 -12.23 -13.88
C LEU A 535 21.01 -11.32 -13.67
N GLN A 536 20.89 -10.02 -13.88
CA GLN A 536 22.02 -9.09 -13.84
C GLN A 536 21.60 -7.71 -13.40
N PHE A 537 22.57 -6.93 -12.95
CA PHE A 537 22.42 -5.49 -12.73
C PHE A 537 23.07 -4.72 -13.88
N PHE A 538 22.45 -3.63 -14.24
CA PHE A 538 22.91 -2.77 -15.32
C PHE A 538 22.95 -1.30 -14.88
N ALA A 539 23.74 -0.53 -15.58
CA ALA A 539 23.77 0.93 -15.51
C ALA A 539 23.78 1.53 -16.90
N ILE A 540 23.11 2.67 -17.08
CA ILE A 540 23.23 3.51 -18.27
C ILE A 540 23.77 4.88 -17.86
N SER A 541 24.79 5.34 -18.56
CA SER A 541 25.38 6.68 -18.41
C SER A 541 25.67 7.26 -19.80
N GLY A 542 26.34 8.41 -19.86
CA GLY A 542 26.82 8.99 -21.12
C GLY A 542 27.73 8.05 -21.93
N ALA A 543 28.34 7.05 -21.30
CA ALA A 543 29.17 6.03 -21.96
C ALA A 543 28.35 4.86 -22.56
N GLY A 544 27.04 4.83 -22.35
CA GLY A 544 26.14 3.76 -22.80
C GLY A 544 25.73 2.80 -21.67
N VAL A 545 25.24 1.62 -22.03
CA VAL A 545 24.78 0.60 -21.08
C VAL A 545 25.88 -0.40 -20.77
N GLU A 546 26.22 -0.53 -19.50
CA GLU A 546 27.14 -1.55 -18.98
C GLU A 546 26.43 -2.54 -18.06
N ALA A 547 26.88 -3.78 -18.04
CA ALA A 547 26.50 -4.76 -17.05
C ALA A 547 27.42 -4.62 -15.83
N LEU A 548 26.83 -4.53 -14.64
CA LEU A 548 27.60 -4.41 -13.40
C LEU A 548 28.07 -5.81 -12.96
N SER A 549 29.35 -5.95 -12.72
CA SER A 549 29.89 -7.17 -12.11
C SER A 549 29.37 -7.30 -10.70
N CYS A 550 28.68 -8.39 -10.40
CA CYS A 550 28.04 -8.63 -9.11
C CYS A 550 28.69 -9.86 -8.42
N PRO A 551 29.65 -9.67 -7.51
CA PRO A 551 30.31 -10.76 -6.81
C PRO A 551 29.44 -11.43 -5.73
N VAL A 552 28.22 -10.97 -5.52
CA VAL A 552 27.20 -11.53 -4.62
C VAL A 552 26.00 -12.12 -5.38
N TRP A 553 26.19 -12.45 -6.64
CA TRP A 553 25.14 -12.92 -7.54
C TRP A 553 24.36 -14.12 -6.99
N ASP A 554 25.07 -15.12 -6.46
CA ASP A 554 24.49 -16.35 -5.91
C ASP A 554 23.55 -16.06 -4.72
N ILE A 555 23.96 -15.15 -3.84
CA ILE A 555 23.19 -14.77 -2.65
C ILE A 555 21.87 -14.08 -3.03
N ILE A 556 21.83 -13.39 -4.17
CA ILE A 556 20.68 -12.59 -4.57
C ILE A 556 19.77 -13.40 -5.49
N PHE A 557 20.28 -13.76 -6.69
CA PHE A 557 19.43 -14.33 -7.74
C PHE A 557 18.99 -15.78 -7.46
N GLN A 558 19.72 -16.53 -6.64
CA GLN A 558 19.27 -17.84 -6.16
C GLN A 558 18.36 -17.77 -4.92
N ASN A 559 18.28 -16.61 -4.27
CA ASN A 559 17.47 -16.38 -3.07
C ASN A 559 16.24 -15.48 -3.33
N LEU A 560 15.91 -15.18 -4.58
CA LEU A 560 14.67 -14.49 -4.90
C LEU A 560 13.48 -15.41 -4.64
N LYS A 561 12.42 -14.86 -4.04
CA LYS A 561 11.19 -15.60 -3.83
C LYS A 561 10.55 -15.94 -5.17
N SER A 562 10.37 -17.23 -5.40
CA SER A 562 9.70 -17.78 -6.59
C SER A 562 8.19 -17.86 -6.36
N GLY A 563 7.42 -17.92 -7.47
CA GLY A 563 5.97 -18.05 -7.46
C GLY A 563 5.24 -16.71 -7.45
N ASN A 564 3.94 -16.80 -7.26
CA ASN A 564 3.02 -15.67 -7.31
C ASN A 564 2.34 -15.48 -5.95
N ASP A 565 1.88 -14.26 -5.70
CA ASP A 565 1.04 -13.94 -4.57
C ASP A 565 -0.41 -14.45 -4.78
N GLU A 566 -1.28 -14.19 -3.81
CA GLU A 566 -2.70 -14.59 -3.86
C GLU A 566 -3.48 -13.96 -5.03
N ASN A 567 -2.96 -12.86 -5.61
CA ASN A 567 -3.53 -12.18 -6.76
C ASN A 567 -2.92 -12.66 -8.09
N GLY A 568 -2.09 -13.71 -8.07
CA GLY A 568 -1.43 -14.25 -9.26
C GLY A 568 -0.29 -13.41 -9.80
N LYS A 569 0.24 -12.43 -9.02
CA LYS A 569 1.37 -11.59 -9.42
C LYS A 569 2.68 -12.17 -8.89
N PRO A 570 3.76 -12.13 -9.70
CA PRO A 570 5.07 -12.60 -9.24
C PRO A 570 5.54 -11.81 -8.01
N TYR A 571 6.09 -12.51 -7.02
CA TYR A 571 6.68 -11.84 -5.84
C TYR A 571 7.81 -10.88 -6.24
N THR A 572 8.50 -11.16 -7.35
CA THR A 572 9.56 -10.29 -7.88
C THR A 572 9.06 -8.92 -8.32
N ASP A 573 7.76 -8.73 -8.62
CA ASP A 573 7.20 -7.42 -8.96
C ASP A 573 7.27 -6.43 -7.78
N ARG A 574 7.49 -6.93 -6.54
CA ARG A 574 7.66 -6.13 -5.32
C ARG A 574 9.06 -5.56 -5.14
N ILE A 575 10.03 -5.92 -5.99
CA ILE A 575 11.40 -5.40 -5.93
C ILE A 575 11.39 -3.88 -6.13
N ARG A 576 12.13 -3.18 -5.26
CA ARG A 576 12.27 -1.72 -5.28
C ARG A 576 13.72 -1.31 -5.28
N CYS A 577 14.04 -0.35 -6.13
CA CYS A 577 15.31 0.33 -6.15
C CYS A 577 15.19 1.68 -5.43
N GLY A 578 16.14 1.99 -4.60
CA GLY A 578 16.26 3.26 -3.91
C GLY A 578 17.68 3.78 -3.96
N THR A 579 17.85 5.08 -3.86
CA THR A 579 19.16 5.74 -3.85
C THR A 579 19.39 6.45 -2.52
N ASN A 580 20.66 6.61 -2.16
CA ASN A 580 21.11 7.45 -1.08
C ASN A 580 22.29 8.29 -1.60
N ALA A 581 21.96 9.47 -2.11
CA ALA A 581 22.93 10.36 -2.75
C ALA A 581 24.04 10.81 -1.80
N GLN A 582 23.76 10.95 -0.50
CA GLN A 582 24.72 11.33 0.51
C GLN A 582 25.92 10.36 0.58
N PHE A 583 25.67 9.07 0.32
CA PHE A 583 26.67 8.02 0.42
C PHE A 583 27.00 7.35 -0.91
N ASN A 584 26.48 7.86 -2.03
CA ASN A 584 26.63 7.29 -3.38
C ASN A 584 26.20 5.83 -3.44
N GLU A 585 25.06 5.52 -2.83
CA GLU A 585 24.53 4.16 -2.72
C GLU A 585 23.27 3.97 -3.59
N VAL A 586 23.19 2.84 -4.27
CA VAL A 586 21.99 2.33 -4.94
C VAL A 586 21.62 1.02 -4.29
N THR A 587 20.41 0.90 -3.80
CA THR A 587 19.93 -0.26 -3.03
C THR A 587 18.72 -0.88 -3.70
N TRP A 588 18.73 -2.19 -3.89
CA TRP A 588 17.55 -2.95 -4.30
C TRP A 588 17.04 -3.77 -3.12
N PHE A 589 15.81 -3.50 -2.74
CA PHE A 589 15.06 -4.27 -1.75
C PHE A 589 14.29 -5.37 -2.47
N TYR A 590 14.37 -6.59 -1.97
CA TYR A 590 13.78 -7.75 -2.62
C TYR A 590 13.20 -8.75 -1.62
N PRO A 591 12.18 -9.55 -2.03
CA PRO A 591 11.66 -10.64 -1.21
C PRO A 591 12.58 -11.85 -1.27
N SER A 592 13.07 -12.32 -0.12
CA SER A 592 13.90 -13.52 -0.04
C SER A 592 13.09 -14.80 -0.17
N ALA A 593 13.72 -15.89 -0.62
CA ALA A 593 13.08 -17.20 -0.80
C ALA A 593 12.39 -17.71 0.47
N SER A 594 12.95 -17.44 1.64
CA SER A 594 12.41 -17.83 2.95
C SER A 594 11.40 -16.84 3.52
N GLY A 595 11.26 -15.66 2.94
CA GLY A 595 10.38 -14.59 3.41
C GLY A 595 8.90 -14.83 3.13
N THR A 596 8.04 -13.94 3.62
CA THR A 596 6.58 -13.98 3.44
C THR A 596 6.14 -13.60 2.02
N GLY A 597 7.04 -12.99 1.23
CA GLY A 597 6.75 -12.43 -0.09
C GLY A 597 6.81 -10.91 -0.13
N GLU A 598 6.95 -10.25 1.03
CA GLU A 598 7.32 -8.85 1.12
C GLU A 598 8.85 -8.69 1.09
N ASN A 599 9.31 -7.49 0.71
CA ASN A 599 10.74 -7.18 0.72
C ASN A 599 11.28 -7.27 2.15
N ASP A 600 12.21 -8.17 2.39
CA ASP A 600 12.85 -8.42 3.68
C ASP A 600 14.37 -8.33 3.61
N SER A 601 14.92 -8.28 2.42
CA SER A 601 16.35 -8.31 2.13
C SER A 601 16.74 -7.16 1.21
N TYR A 602 18.02 -6.78 1.26
CA TYR A 602 18.58 -5.78 0.34
C TYR A 602 19.92 -6.21 -0.21
N VAL A 603 20.22 -5.68 -1.40
CA VAL A 603 21.57 -5.61 -1.97
C VAL A 603 21.87 -4.16 -2.31
N LYS A 604 23.08 -3.72 -2.02
CA LYS A 604 23.49 -2.33 -2.19
C LYS A 604 24.79 -2.25 -2.97
N TYR A 605 24.84 -1.29 -3.89
CA TYR A 605 25.99 -0.96 -4.70
C TYR A 605 26.45 0.48 -4.43
N ASN A 606 27.69 0.64 -4.05
CA ASN A 606 28.30 1.96 -3.94
C ASN A 606 28.86 2.37 -5.28
N THR A 607 28.33 3.43 -5.89
CA THR A 607 28.66 3.87 -7.26
C THR A 607 30.06 4.48 -7.38
N LEU A 608 30.61 5.00 -6.28
CA LEU A 608 31.92 5.66 -6.26
C LEU A 608 33.06 4.64 -6.17
N ILE A 609 32.98 3.70 -5.24
CA ILE A 609 34.02 2.68 -5.01
C ILE A 609 33.71 1.36 -5.73
N LYS A 610 32.56 1.25 -6.39
CA LYS A 610 32.11 0.08 -7.17
C LYS A 610 32.07 -1.21 -6.35
N GLN A 611 31.63 -1.13 -5.11
CA GLN A 611 31.58 -2.24 -4.18
C GLN A 611 30.14 -2.61 -3.79
N TRP A 612 29.95 -3.87 -3.48
CA TRP A 612 28.67 -4.44 -3.11
C TRP A 612 28.61 -4.80 -1.64
N ASP A 613 27.46 -4.65 -1.03
CA ASP A 613 27.08 -5.24 0.24
C ASP A 613 25.62 -5.71 0.22
N TYR A 614 25.25 -6.56 1.16
CA TYR A 614 23.89 -7.08 1.28
C TYR A 614 23.52 -7.27 2.75
N GLY A 615 22.24 -7.47 3.01
CA GLY A 615 21.73 -7.74 4.35
C GLY A 615 20.21 -7.83 4.38
N THR A 616 19.66 -7.74 5.58
CA THR A 616 18.23 -7.80 5.84
C THR A 616 17.70 -6.42 6.22
N LEU A 617 16.73 -5.92 5.46
CA LEU A 617 16.01 -4.68 5.73
C LEU A 617 14.70 -4.69 4.93
N SER A 618 13.60 -4.56 5.64
CA SER A 618 12.27 -4.58 5.04
C SER A 618 11.87 -3.18 4.57
N ARG A 619 11.87 -2.94 3.25
CA ARG A 619 11.38 -1.70 2.63
C ARG A 619 10.65 -2.01 1.33
N SER A 620 9.41 -1.56 1.22
CA SER A 620 8.55 -1.74 0.04
C SER A 620 8.52 -0.53 -0.88
N ALA A 621 8.89 0.65 -0.37
CA ALA A 621 9.01 1.89 -1.11
C ALA A 621 10.15 2.73 -0.54
N TRP A 622 10.78 3.54 -1.39
CA TRP A 622 11.92 4.37 -1.01
C TRP A 622 11.98 5.64 -1.85
N ILE A 623 12.30 6.75 -1.21
CA ILE A 623 12.73 8.00 -1.87
C ILE A 623 14.05 8.46 -1.27
N ASP A 624 14.89 9.06 -2.09
CA ASP A 624 16.16 9.67 -1.69
C ASP A 624 15.93 10.97 -0.89
N GLN A 625 17.01 11.57 -0.45
CA GLN A 625 17.00 12.92 0.11
C GLN A 625 16.21 13.87 -0.79
N SER A 626 15.29 14.60 -0.21
CA SER A 626 14.34 15.43 -0.93
C SER A 626 13.99 16.68 -0.13
N VAL A 627 12.96 17.44 -0.54
CA VAL A 627 12.44 18.61 0.19
C VAL A 627 12.08 18.31 1.65
N ILE A 628 11.67 17.08 1.94
CA ILE A 628 11.30 16.64 3.30
C ILE A 628 12.48 16.11 4.12
N GLY A 629 13.71 16.24 3.64
CA GLY A 629 14.95 15.90 4.35
C GLY A 629 15.60 14.59 3.93
N PRO A 630 16.20 13.82 4.86
CA PRO A 630 16.89 12.57 4.58
C PRO A 630 16.02 11.50 3.92
N PRO A 631 16.62 10.42 3.39
CA PRO A 631 15.87 9.38 2.70
C PRO A 631 14.73 8.80 3.52
N ILE A 632 13.62 8.48 2.86
CA ILE A 632 12.42 7.90 3.49
C ILE A 632 12.12 6.55 2.87
N GLY A 633 11.84 5.56 3.74
CA GLY A 633 11.44 4.22 3.34
C GLY A 633 10.19 3.75 4.08
N ALA A 634 9.34 3.00 3.40
CA ALA A 634 8.15 2.39 4.00
C ALA A 634 8.40 0.91 4.33
N ASP A 635 7.96 0.49 5.50
CA ASP A 635 8.02 -0.91 5.93
C ASP A 635 6.68 -1.59 5.65
N PRO A 636 6.64 -2.60 4.79
CA PRO A 636 5.40 -3.27 4.41
C PRO A 636 4.76 -4.08 5.54
N THR A 637 5.55 -4.47 6.55
CA THR A 637 5.09 -5.34 7.64
C THR A 637 4.47 -4.53 8.78
N SER A 638 5.14 -3.46 9.19
CA SER A 638 4.66 -2.60 10.27
C SER A 638 3.71 -1.49 9.82
N GLY A 639 3.69 -1.17 8.52
CA GLY A 639 2.90 -0.07 7.95
C GLY A 639 3.44 1.32 8.28
N TYR A 640 4.60 1.43 8.95
CA TYR A 640 5.22 2.71 9.25
C TYR A 640 6.08 3.22 8.10
N ILE A 641 6.16 4.54 8.02
CA ILE A 641 7.09 5.27 7.16
C ILE A 641 8.23 5.80 8.02
N TYR A 642 9.46 5.45 7.65
CA TYR A 642 10.67 5.78 8.39
C TYR A 642 11.55 6.77 7.63
N GLN A 643 12.11 7.74 8.34
CA GLN A 643 13.19 8.59 7.87
C GLN A 643 14.53 7.95 8.26
N HIS A 644 15.37 7.71 7.27
CA HIS A 644 16.68 7.06 7.42
C HIS A 644 17.80 8.06 7.71
N GLU A 645 18.94 7.56 8.17
CA GLU A 645 20.13 8.37 8.50
C GLU A 645 19.91 9.40 9.62
N THR A 646 18.93 9.19 10.47
CA THR A 646 18.53 10.13 11.54
C THR A 646 19.00 9.69 12.92
N SER A 647 19.37 8.42 13.09
CA SER A 647 19.78 7.85 14.38
C SER A 647 20.87 6.79 14.20
N ASN A 648 21.25 6.10 15.28
CA ASN A 648 22.13 4.94 15.27
C ASN A 648 21.40 3.64 15.66
N ASP A 649 20.09 3.66 15.69
CA ASP A 649 19.23 2.55 16.09
C ASP A 649 18.02 2.40 15.14
N ALA A 650 17.25 1.34 15.32
CA ALA A 650 16.06 1.05 14.55
C ALA A 650 14.81 1.56 15.32
N ASP A 651 14.50 2.86 15.23
CA ASP A 651 13.37 3.49 15.95
C ASP A 651 13.40 3.19 17.45
N GLY A 652 14.56 3.41 18.07
CA GLY A 652 14.78 3.12 19.49
C GLY A 652 15.04 1.64 19.84
N GLN A 653 15.10 0.77 18.85
CA GLN A 653 15.44 -0.64 19.03
C GLN A 653 16.88 -0.93 18.60
N ALA A 654 17.44 -2.03 19.10
CA ALA A 654 18.76 -2.48 18.70
C ALA A 654 18.80 -2.83 17.19
N MET A 655 19.90 -2.50 16.55
CA MET A 655 20.12 -2.73 15.13
C MET A 655 21.33 -3.67 14.97
N LEU A 656 21.06 -4.94 14.64
CA LEU A 656 22.10 -5.93 14.43
C LEU A 656 22.90 -5.61 13.18
N SER A 657 24.06 -5.02 13.39
CA SER A 657 25.00 -4.68 12.32
C SER A 657 26.22 -5.58 12.40
N SER A 658 26.62 -6.19 11.30
CA SER A 658 27.75 -7.09 11.28
C SER A 658 28.41 -7.24 9.92
N PHE A 659 29.67 -7.63 9.92
CA PHE A 659 30.34 -8.18 8.76
C PHE A 659 31.31 -9.30 9.17
N GLN A 660 31.66 -10.15 8.22
CA GLN A 660 32.65 -11.20 8.39
C GLN A 660 33.61 -11.20 7.21
N THR A 661 34.92 -11.32 7.49
CA THR A 661 35.94 -11.42 6.44
C THR A 661 36.00 -12.84 5.85
N GLY A 662 36.53 -12.98 4.67
CA GLY A 662 37.08 -14.25 4.22
C GLY A 662 38.19 -14.75 5.16
N TYR A 663 38.73 -15.93 4.87
CA TYR A 663 39.81 -16.47 5.65
C TYR A 663 41.14 -15.89 5.16
N PHE A 664 41.82 -15.14 6.01
CA PHE A 664 43.14 -14.60 5.72
C PHE A 664 44.23 -15.52 6.29
N GLN A 665 45.36 -15.51 5.62
CA GLN A 665 46.55 -16.26 5.99
C GLN A 665 47.52 -15.33 6.72
N VAL A 666 48.15 -15.85 7.74
CA VAL A 666 49.28 -15.18 8.38
C VAL A 666 50.54 -15.97 8.02
N ASN A 667 51.52 -15.31 7.40
CA ASN A 667 52.77 -15.93 7.03
C ASN A 667 52.62 -17.11 6.04
N GLU A 668 51.91 -16.91 4.91
CA GLU A 668 51.74 -17.82 3.78
C GLU A 668 51.13 -19.22 4.15
N ALA A 669 50.47 -19.32 5.30
CA ALA A 669 49.80 -20.51 5.84
C ALA A 669 50.66 -21.77 5.99
N ASP A 670 51.97 -21.67 5.85
CA ASP A 670 52.89 -22.83 6.02
C ASP A 670 52.90 -23.37 7.45
N ASN A 671 52.64 -22.50 8.42
CA ASN A 671 52.67 -22.82 9.83
C ASN A 671 51.36 -22.46 10.53
N LEU A 672 51.08 -23.16 11.63
CA LEU A 672 50.12 -22.70 12.61
C LEU A 672 50.58 -21.34 13.17
N VAL A 673 49.63 -20.47 13.38
CA VAL A 673 49.88 -19.15 13.95
C VAL A 673 49.13 -19.03 15.26
N PHE A 674 49.82 -18.53 16.28
CA PHE A 674 49.22 -18.15 17.55
C PHE A 674 49.06 -16.64 17.64
N LEU A 675 47.80 -16.18 17.71
CA LEU A 675 47.44 -14.78 17.95
C LEU A 675 47.11 -14.60 19.44
N ASP A 676 47.86 -13.77 20.12
CA ASP A 676 47.70 -13.52 21.55
C ASP A 676 47.19 -12.16 21.90
N GLN A 677 47.32 -11.18 20.99
CA GLN A 677 46.90 -9.82 21.25
C GLN A 677 46.40 -9.10 19.99
N ILE A 678 45.33 -8.33 20.11
CA ILE A 678 44.68 -7.59 19.02
C ILE A 678 44.44 -6.15 19.48
N TRP A 679 44.78 -5.18 18.62
CA TRP A 679 44.51 -3.75 18.80
C TRP A 679 43.53 -3.30 17.71
N PRO A 680 42.26 -3.18 18.05
CA PRO A 680 41.27 -2.72 17.12
C PRO A 680 41.29 -1.19 17.03
N ASP A 681 41.24 -0.68 15.81
CA ASP A 681 41.11 0.76 15.54
C ASP A 681 39.68 1.07 15.11
N PHE A 682 38.86 1.47 16.07
CA PHE A 682 37.47 1.88 15.82
C PHE A 682 37.29 3.39 16.02
N LYS A 683 36.63 4.04 15.05
CA LYS A 683 36.04 5.34 15.25
C LYS A 683 34.65 5.16 15.85
N TRP A 684 34.45 5.66 17.04
CA TRP A 684 33.19 5.70 17.74
C TRP A 684 32.44 7.00 17.40
N GLY A 685 31.11 7.00 17.53
CA GLY A 685 30.28 8.17 17.20
C GLY A 685 30.57 9.41 18.05
N GLN A 686 30.29 10.56 17.48
CA GLN A 686 30.56 11.85 18.12
C GLN A 686 29.47 12.31 19.09
N TYR A 687 28.23 11.83 18.96
CA TYR A 687 27.08 12.30 19.72
C TYR A 687 26.44 11.18 20.53
N SER A 688 26.23 11.44 21.82
CA SER A 688 25.38 10.68 22.77
C SER A 688 25.40 9.15 22.67
N GLN A 689 26.57 8.55 22.38
CA GLN A 689 26.67 7.09 22.49
C GLN A 689 26.46 6.64 23.94
N PRO A 690 25.74 5.52 24.16
CA PRO A 690 25.69 4.90 25.48
C PRO A 690 27.11 4.60 25.95
N LYS A 691 27.45 4.98 27.19
CA LYS A 691 28.81 4.76 27.76
C LYS A 691 29.23 3.28 27.74
N ASN A 692 28.27 2.37 27.66
CA ASN A 692 28.47 0.92 27.67
C ASN A 692 28.20 0.26 26.32
N ALA A 693 28.14 1.04 25.21
CA ALA A 693 27.99 0.47 23.87
C ALA A 693 29.11 -0.55 23.60
N THR A 694 28.73 -1.73 23.14
CA THR A 694 29.66 -2.84 22.90
C THR A 694 29.72 -3.21 21.44
N ILE A 695 30.93 -3.53 20.99
CA ILE A 695 31.18 -4.19 19.72
C ILE A 695 31.77 -5.56 20.07
N GLN A 696 31.34 -6.57 19.37
CA GLN A 696 31.83 -7.94 19.53
C GLN A 696 32.75 -8.31 18.39
N LEU A 697 33.93 -8.80 18.72
CA LEU A 697 34.83 -9.46 17.79
C LEU A 697 34.77 -10.97 18.01
N THR A 698 34.47 -11.71 16.95
CA THR A 698 34.49 -13.17 16.94
C THR A 698 35.49 -13.65 15.86
N PHE A 699 36.31 -14.59 16.18
CA PHE A 699 37.25 -15.19 15.22
C PHE A 699 36.90 -16.64 14.94
N TYR A 700 37.09 -17.05 13.70
CA TYR A 700 36.91 -18.43 13.26
C TYR A 700 38.24 -18.94 12.70
N GLY A 701 38.78 -19.95 13.31
CA GLY A 701 40.04 -20.54 12.89
C GLY A 701 39.84 -21.92 12.26
N THR A 702 40.55 -22.20 11.18
CA THR A 702 40.60 -23.52 10.54
C THR A 702 42.01 -23.83 10.09
N ASN A 703 42.35 -25.11 10.00
CA ASN A 703 43.67 -25.54 9.55
C ASN A 703 43.72 -25.85 8.06
N TYR A 704 42.61 -26.32 7.49
CA TYR A 704 42.49 -26.62 6.06
C TYR A 704 41.19 -26.06 5.50
N PRO A 705 41.15 -25.70 4.21
CA PRO A 705 39.90 -25.34 3.54
C PRO A 705 38.89 -26.48 3.64
N GLY A 706 37.67 -26.17 4.13
CA GLY A 706 36.60 -27.16 4.30
C GLY A 706 36.51 -27.81 5.69
N ASP A 707 37.47 -27.60 6.58
CA ASP A 707 37.35 -28.01 7.97
C ASP A 707 36.24 -27.22 8.69
N THR A 708 35.62 -27.81 9.69
CA THR A 708 34.70 -27.09 10.58
C THR A 708 35.48 -26.06 11.39
N PRO A 709 35.13 -24.75 11.25
CA PRO A 709 35.84 -23.68 11.94
C PRO A 709 35.69 -23.77 13.47
N VAL A 710 36.75 -23.50 14.18
CA VAL A 710 36.73 -23.30 15.64
C VAL A 710 36.47 -21.84 15.94
N GLN A 711 35.44 -21.57 16.74
CA GLN A 711 35.08 -20.23 17.17
C GLN A 711 35.88 -19.81 18.40
N PHE A 712 36.41 -18.58 18.36
CA PHE A 712 37.08 -17.89 19.46
C PHE A 712 36.34 -16.58 19.76
N GLY A 713 35.93 -16.40 21.01
CA GLY A 713 35.09 -15.28 21.43
C GLY A 713 33.60 -15.65 21.50
N PRO A 714 32.64 -14.66 21.50
CA PRO A 714 32.87 -13.23 21.21
C PRO A 714 33.67 -12.48 22.29
N TYR A 715 34.54 -11.59 21.86
CA TYR A 715 35.27 -10.65 22.72
C TYR A 715 34.57 -9.31 22.68
N ASN A 716 34.08 -8.89 23.85
CA ASN A 716 33.37 -7.59 23.96
C ASN A 716 34.37 -6.44 24.05
N MET A 717 34.12 -5.39 23.31
CA MET A 717 34.89 -4.16 23.29
C MET A 717 34.01 -2.97 23.53
N THR A 718 34.58 -2.00 24.25
CA THR A 718 33.98 -0.67 24.48
C THR A 718 34.97 0.40 24.02
N GLN A 719 34.57 1.64 24.05
CA GLN A 719 35.44 2.78 23.74
C GLN A 719 36.70 2.85 24.63
N ALA A 720 36.66 2.28 25.82
CA ALA A 720 37.80 2.23 26.75
C ALA A 720 38.75 1.05 26.51
N THR A 721 38.41 0.13 25.61
CA THR A 721 39.22 -1.07 25.35
C THR A 721 40.42 -0.70 24.50
N GLN A 722 41.62 -0.82 25.04
CA GLN A 722 42.87 -0.52 24.33
C GLN A 722 43.37 -1.72 23.51
N PHE A 723 43.21 -2.92 24.02
CA PHE A 723 43.59 -4.17 23.34
C PHE A 723 42.76 -5.34 23.87
N LEU A 724 42.71 -6.40 23.09
CA LEU A 724 42.13 -7.67 23.47
C LEU A 724 43.23 -8.72 23.63
N THR A 725 43.17 -9.52 24.69
CA THR A 725 44.00 -10.72 24.85
C THR A 725 43.22 -11.90 24.31
N THR A 726 43.85 -12.64 23.37
CA THR A 726 43.25 -13.78 22.68
C THR A 726 44.14 -15.02 22.82
N ARG A 727 43.63 -16.18 22.45
CA ARG A 727 44.38 -17.42 22.34
C ARG A 727 43.93 -18.19 21.09
N ILE A 728 44.15 -17.55 19.94
CA ILE A 728 43.73 -18.10 18.66
C ILE A 728 44.89 -18.86 18.03
N ARG A 729 44.66 -20.14 17.75
CA ARG A 729 45.63 -21.02 17.09
C ARG A 729 45.02 -21.63 15.84
N ALA A 730 45.46 -21.20 14.66
CA ALA A 730 44.96 -21.68 13.37
C ALA A 730 45.90 -21.30 12.23
N ARG A 731 45.73 -21.89 11.05
CA ARG A 731 46.42 -21.50 9.81
C ARG A 731 45.64 -20.40 9.06
N LEU A 732 44.34 -20.57 9.02
CA LEU A 732 43.42 -19.69 8.34
C LEU A 732 42.47 -19.07 9.38
N ILE A 733 42.32 -17.76 9.36
CA ILE A 733 41.52 -17.01 10.35
C ILE A 733 40.54 -16.12 9.63
N SER A 734 39.27 -16.17 10.04
CA SER A 734 38.22 -15.20 9.64
C SER A 734 37.79 -14.42 10.86
N MET A 735 37.49 -13.14 10.66
CA MET A 735 37.02 -12.23 11.71
C MET A 735 35.59 -11.77 11.43
N LYS A 736 34.74 -11.83 12.44
CA LYS A 736 33.41 -11.23 12.44
C LYS A 736 33.37 -10.06 13.44
N VAL A 737 32.90 -8.93 12.97
CA VAL A 737 32.54 -7.75 13.78
C VAL A 737 31.05 -7.67 13.87
N SER A 738 30.48 -7.47 15.06
CA SER A 738 29.05 -7.30 15.24
C SER A 738 28.72 -6.33 16.37
N SER A 739 27.59 -5.67 16.27
CA SER A 739 26.99 -4.84 17.32
C SER A 739 25.48 -5.00 17.32
N ASN A 740 24.88 -5.06 18.51
CA ASN A 740 23.44 -5.19 18.69
C ASN A 740 22.93 -4.36 19.91
N ASP A 741 23.59 -3.27 20.22
CA ASP A 741 23.19 -2.36 21.28
C ASP A 741 22.49 -1.13 20.70
N VAL A 742 21.49 -0.58 21.41
CA VAL A 742 20.78 0.64 21.01
C VAL A 742 21.75 1.82 20.98
N GLY A 743 21.68 2.64 19.94
CA GLY A 743 22.48 3.86 19.80
C GLY A 743 23.95 3.65 19.46
N THR A 744 24.43 2.41 19.27
CA THR A 744 25.83 2.13 18.94
C THR A 744 26.18 2.56 17.51
N PHE A 745 27.28 3.27 17.37
CA PHE A 745 27.90 3.59 16.09
C PHE A 745 29.36 3.13 16.07
N TRP A 746 29.82 2.66 14.93
CA TRP A 746 31.21 2.32 14.73
C TRP A 746 31.64 2.40 13.27
N ARG A 747 32.93 2.69 13.07
CA ARG A 747 33.64 2.55 11.81
C ARG A 747 34.98 1.88 12.11
N LEU A 748 35.27 0.80 11.41
CA LEU A 748 36.54 0.09 11.58
C LEU A 748 37.58 0.65 10.63
N GLY A 749 38.76 0.99 11.17
CA GLY A 749 39.98 1.27 10.46
C GLY A 749 40.85 0.03 10.30
N ASP A 750 42.13 0.15 10.65
CA ASP A 750 43.07 -0.97 10.62
C ASP A 750 42.92 -1.85 11.86
N LEU A 751 43.00 -3.18 11.66
CA LEU A 751 43.12 -4.12 12.75
C LEU A 751 44.60 -4.51 12.87
N ARG A 752 45.23 -4.26 14.03
CA ARG A 752 46.58 -4.68 14.32
C ARG A 752 46.56 -5.89 15.23
N TYR A 753 47.44 -6.85 14.97
CA TYR A 753 47.52 -8.05 15.77
C TYR A 753 48.99 -8.48 16.00
N ARG A 754 49.21 -9.14 17.11
CA ARG A 754 50.48 -9.77 17.45
C ARG A 754 50.38 -11.26 17.22
N PHE A 755 51.36 -11.81 16.53
CA PHE A 755 51.37 -13.24 16.21
C PHE A 755 52.72 -13.90 16.44
N GLN A 756 52.67 -15.23 16.60
CA GLN A 756 53.85 -16.08 16.67
C GLN A 756 53.62 -17.30 15.77
N PRO A 757 54.61 -17.70 15.00
CA PRO A 757 54.61 -19.04 14.38
C PRO A 757 54.55 -20.10 15.48
N ASP A 758 53.69 -21.09 15.34
CA ASP A 758 53.43 -22.10 16.39
C ASP A 758 53.51 -23.52 15.82
N GLY A 759 54.54 -23.78 15.01
CA GLY A 759 54.85 -25.09 14.44
C GLY A 759 54.07 -25.42 13.17
N ARG A 760 54.34 -26.59 12.62
CA ARG A 760 53.68 -27.06 11.38
C ARG A 760 52.52 -28.02 11.61
N PHE A 761 52.41 -28.58 12.82
CA PHE A 761 51.42 -29.60 13.20
C PHE A 761 50.70 -29.25 14.49
#